data_3b30930998e49b89502f6e3460400907
#
_entry.id   3b30930998e49b89502f6e3460400907
#
_cell.length_a   1.000
_cell.length_b   1.000
_cell.length_c   1.000
_cell.angle_alpha   90.00
_cell.angle_beta   90.00
_cell.angle_gamma   90.00
#
_symmetry.space_group_name_H-M   'P 1'
#
loop_
_entity.id
_entity.type
_entity.pdbx_description
1 polymer ?
#
loop_
_entity_poly.entity_id
_entity_poly.type
_entity_poly.pdbx_seq_one_letter_code
_entity_poly.pdbx_strand_id
1 'polypeptide(L)'
;MAIALKDLLDARTRQGALYERLEDRRVRCSACAHRCVIFDGKRGICQVRFNRDGQLYVPWGYVGSLGLDPIEKKPFYHVLPGARTLTFGMLGCDLHCPYCFAPSTRIATTQGMIPIQELFRRAESVIHDGQADIAFPKELLVYTHRGQTQRVRAIFRHDYEGPMLKIFLAFLPPLECTPDHRFLAIPKPKRGAPPQQPSMIRAEQLTSDHCLAVPKRLTCSREVTLEVPELIQPLLEPSRMRRQLTSDMILRVFELTAQGLKQTEIAARLGRSRQFVRSLQSKLAAGIWQLPALLGYDGKLFLEGGRVRLFNEHAPGIPSQLKLDERFARLLGYYCAEGCVWRDTRRRANSAMLTFSFGKHERQLGKEVQELLKDLFGVEAHLHRRKTTLAVVSYKTSLGLLFEALCGSKASEKRVPVALFEAPREVIAAFLDAYVQGDGTRRPNGLVTISTVSCELAYGIAWLVLKLGQVPALRVYPAVPSPIEGRIVHRVPQIFRVQWWESPAKRRCWEDENYYYIPIRSVEEQFYQGPVYTMEVDEDHSYLAGFVSTSNCQNWIVSQTLRDKNAGALPHDVTPEELVSLAQRYGARAVISSYNEPLITSEWAVSVFQEAKRQGLLTGYVSNGNATREVLQYLRPYLDCYKIDLKTFQDKNYRVLGAVLARVLDGIAMVHELGFWLEIVTLVVPGFNDSDDELRQIAKFLVSISPDIPWHVTAFHKDYKMTDPENTPAETLIRAAQIGYDAGLHFVYTGNLPGMTGRYENTYCPGCGALLIERYGFSVVQNRLRDGSCPDCGRAIPGVWR
;
A
#
# COMPACT_ATOMS: atom_id res chain seq x y z
N MET A 1 5.37 21.30 -18.18
CA MET A 1 5.59 20.88 -16.79
C MET A 1 4.24 20.85 -16.08
N ALA A 2 3.83 19.72 -15.51
CA ALA A 2 2.61 19.69 -14.69
C ALA A 2 2.85 20.54 -13.43
N ILE A 3 1.96 21.51 -13.17
CA ILE A 3 2.02 22.35 -11.96
C ILE A 3 1.78 21.43 -10.76
N ALA A 4 2.60 21.52 -9.73
CA ALA A 4 2.40 20.71 -8.52
C ALA A 4 1.09 21.09 -7.83
N LEU A 5 0.35 20.11 -7.27
CA LEU A 5 -0.92 20.37 -6.60
C LEU A 5 -0.78 21.38 -5.46
N LYS A 6 0.36 21.36 -4.76
CA LYS A 6 0.72 22.37 -3.76
C LYS A 6 0.67 23.78 -4.33
N ASP A 7 1.31 23.99 -5.48
CA ASP A 7 1.37 25.32 -6.11
C ASP A 7 -0.01 25.75 -6.62
N LEU A 8 -0.80 24.79 -7.11
CA LEU A 8 -2.21 25.00 -7.46
C LEU A 8 -3.06 25.45 -6.27
N LEU A 9 -2.85 24.86 -5.10
CA LEU A 9 -3.59 25.21 -3.88
C LEU A 9 -3.04 26.50 -3.25
N ASP A 10 -1.72 26.74 -3.31
CA ASP A 10 -1.10 27.97 -2.80
C ASP A 10 -1.54 29.23 -3.59
N ALA A 11 -1.83 29.06 -4.87
CA ALA A 11 -2.45 30.09 -5.71
C ALA A 11 -3.92 30.35 -5.33
N ARG A 12 -4.58 29.38 -4.68
CA ARG A 12 -5.99 29.46 -4.22
C ARG A 12 -6.06 29.71 -2.73
N THR A 13 -5.39 30.73 -2.27
CA THR A 13 -5.36 31.12 -0.85
C THR A 13 -5.63 32.61 -0.66
N ARG A 14 -6.12 32.96 0.52
CA ARG A 14 -6.33 34.33 0.98
C ARG A 14 -5.73 34.51 2.36
N GLN A 15 -5.44 35.73 2.76
CA GLN A 15 -5.08 36.05 4.15
C GLN A 15 -6.23 35.61 5.09
N GLY A 16 -5.90 34.81 6.11
CA GLY A 16 -6.84 34.31 7.10
C GLY A 16 -7.16 35.34 8.18
N ALA A 17 -8.23 35.07 8.93
CA ALA A 17 -8.66 35.87 10.07
C ALA A 17 -8.39 35.20 11.43
N LEU A 18 -8.28 33.87 11.46
CA LEU A 18 -8.17 33.06 12.67
C LEU A 18 -6.72 32.82 13.09
N TYR A 19 -6.01 33.88 13.46
CA TYR A 19 -4.65 33.77 13.99
C TYR A 19 -4.24 35.03 14.77
N GLU A 20 -3.22 34.90 15.62
CA GLU A 20 -2.48 35.98 16.23
C GLU A 20 -1.06 36.07 15.68
N ARG A 21 -0.51 37.26 15.55
CA ARG A 21 0.88 37.50 15.20
C ARG A 21 1.76 37.36 16.46
N LEU A 22 2.84 36.65 16.33
CA LEU A 22 3.88 36.49 17.35
C LEU A 22 5.16 37.21 16.88
N GLU A 23 6.13 37.29 17.78
CA GLU A 23 7.47 37.78 17.47
C GLU A 23 8.12 36.93 16.37
N ASP A 24 9.17 37.45 15.74
CA ASP A 24 9.98 36.78 14.69
C ASP A 24 9.15 36.28 13.48
N ARG A 25 8.15 37.05 13.05
CA ARG A 25 7.23 36.72 11.96
C ARG A 25 6.52 35.35 12.12
N ARG A 26 6.43 34.82 13.32
CA ARG A 26 5.62 33.64 13.63
C ARG A 26 4.14 34.01 13.74
N VAL A 27 3.27 33.05 13.45
CA VAL A 27 1.83 33.20 13.66
C VAL A 27 1.32 32.03 14.49
N ARG A 28 0.34 32.26 15.38
CA ARG A 28 -0.40 31.19 16.07
C ARG A 28 -1.78 31.06 15.44
N CYS A 29 -2.06 29.94 14.79
CA CYS A 29 -3.36 29.64 14.20
C CYS A 29 -4.36 29.25 15.28
N SER A 30 -5.60 29.78 15.21
CA SER A 30 -6.69 29.51 16.17
C SER A 30 -7.88 28.77 15.53
N ALA A 31 -7.76 28.21 14.33
CA ALA A 31 -8.85 27.52 13.67
C ALA A 31 -9.24 26.17 14.32
N CYS A 32 -8.26 25.45 14.90
CA CYS A 32 -8.51 24.20 15.62
C CYS A 32 -7.66 24.13 16.90
N ALA A 33 -7.97 23.18 17.79
CA ALA A 33 -7.34 23.07 19.11
C ALA A 33 -5.86 22.65 19.07
N HIS A 34 -5.28 22.38 17.91
CA HIS A 34 -3.84 22.23 17.76
C HIS A 34 -3.08 23.55 18.00
N ARG A 35 -3.71 24.70 17.74
CA ARG A 35 -3.13 26.02 17.96
C ARG A 35 -1.69 26.14 17.44
N CYS A 36 -1.45 25.66 16.21
CA CYS A 36 -0.13 25.58 15.60
C CYS A 36 0.60 26.93 15.64
N VAL A 37 1.81 26.94 16.19
CA VAL A 37 2.76 28.04 15.99
C VAL A 37 3.49 27.79 14.70
N ILE A 38 3.24 28.62 13.68
CA ILE A 38 3.71 28.43 12.31
C ILE A 38 4.80 29.46 12.04
N PHE A 39 6.01 28.98 11.77
CA PHE A 39 7.15 29.81 11.38
C PHE A 39 6.97 30.36 9.96
N ASP A 40 7.67 31.43 9.63
CA ASP A 40 7.64 32.00 8.30
C ASP A 40 8.05 30.98 7.24
N GLY A 41 7.30 30.91 6.15
CA GLY A 41 7.47 29.89 5.08
C GLY A 41 7.01 28.48 5.45
N LYS A 42 6.48 28.24 6.68
CA LYS A 42 6.04 26.91 7.14
C LYS A 42 4.51 26.79 7.15
N ARG A 43 4.04 25.52 7.30
CA ARG A 43 2.62 25.16 7.33
C ARG A 43 2.21 24.64 8.69
N GLY A 44 0.93 24.76 9.03
CA GLY A 44 0.33 24.10 10.19
C GLY A 44 0.17 22.59 9.95
N ILE A 45 -0.22 21.85 10.98
CA ILE A 45 -0.43 20.39 10.95
C ILE A 45 -1.41 19.94 9.87
N CYS A 46 -2.40 20.75 9.50
CA CYS A 46 -3.39 20.47 8.45
C CYS A 46 -2.83 20.62 7.01
N GLN A 47 -1.61 21.14 6.83
CA GLN A 47 -0.89 21.41 5.57
C GLN A 47 -1.51 22.46 4.66
N VAL A 48 -2.76 22.90 4.88
CA VAL A 48 -3.47 23.85 4.02
C VAL A 48 -3.43 25.30 4.53
N ARG A 49 -3.02 25.52 5.78
CA ARG A 49 -2.84 26.84 6.40
C ARG A 49 -1.34 27.08 6.60
N PHE A 50 -0.82 28.18 6.10
CA PHE A 50 0.61 28.46 6.14
C PHE A 50 0.92 29.94 6.42
N ASN A 51 2.12 30.19 6.91
CA ASN A 51 2.63 31.52 7.21
C ASN A 51 3.49 32.01 6.03
N ARG A 52 3.26 33.25 5.61
CA ARG A 52 4.10 33.97 4.65
C ARG A 52 4.27 35.39 5.16
N ASP A 53 5.51 35.79 5.43
CA ASP A 53 5.87 37.13 5.91
C ASP A 53 5.12 37.56 7.20
N GLY A 54 4.89 36.63 8.13
CA GLY A 54 4.18 36.89 9.38
C GLY A 54 2.66 37.06 9.21
N GLN A 55 2.11 36.56 8.10
CA GLN A 55 0.67 36.51 7.82
C GLN A 55 0.21 35.09 7.54
N LEU A 56 -0.95 34.72 8.12
CA LEU A 56 -1.53 33.40 7.84
C LEU A 56 -2.33 33.44 6.54
N TYR A 57 -2.04 32.48 5.64
CA TYR A 57 -2.80 32.22 4.42
C TYR A 57 -3.62 30.94 4.57
N VAL A 58 -4.86 30.97 4.06
CA VAL A 58 -5.86 29.91 4.21
C VAL A 58 -6.48 29.55 2.86
N PRO A 59 -7.00 28.30 2.68
CA PRO A 59 -7.67 27.87 1.45
C PRO A 59 -8.82 28.78 1.07
N TRP A 60 -8.96 29.08 -0.21
CA TRP A 60 -10.00 30.01 -0.72
C TRP A 60 -10.42 29.69 -2.15
N GLY A 61 -11.73 29.80 -2.45
CA GLY A 61 -12.27 29.86 -3.81
C GLY A 61 -12.31 28.54 -4.56
N TYR A 62 -12.29 27.40 -3.86
CA TYR A 62 -12.40 26.08 -4.48
C TYR A 62 -13.13 25.06 -3.60
N VAL A 63 -13.56 23.96 -4.22
CA VAL A 63 -14.02 22.75 -3.52
C VAL A 63 -13.27 21.52 -4.01
N GLY A 64 -13.01 20.56 -3.12
CA GLY A 64 -12.46 19.24 -3.43
C GLY A 64 -13.53 18.17 -3.51
N SER A 65 -14.70 18.43 -2.93
CA SER A 65 -15.88 17.55 -2.94
C SER A 65 -17.14 18.37 -2.94
N LEU A 66 -18.14 17.89 -3.70
CA LEU A 66 -19.46 18.49 -3.77
C LEU A 66 -20.52 17.37 -3.86
N GLY A 67 -21.60 17.48 -3.09
CA GLY A 67 -22.66 16.49 -3.06
C GLY A 67 -24.03 17.10 -2.80
N LEU A 68 -25.07 16.47 -3.36
CA LEU A 68 -26.46 16.80 -3.08
C LEU A 68 -27.11 15.60 -2.39
N ASP A 69 -27.40 15.72 -1.10
CA ASP A 69 -27.86 14.62 -0.25
C ASP A 69 -29.09 14.99 0.58
N PRO A 70 -29.93 14.04 1.05
CA PRO A 70 -30.86 14.28 2.14
C PRO A 70 -30.11 14.75 3.40
N ILE A 71 -30.74 15.60 4.20
CA ILE A 71 -30.16 16.15 5.42
C ILE A 71 -29.89 15.07 6.46
N GLU A 72 -30.70 14.01 6.48
CA GLU A 72 -30.54 12.83 7.32
C GLU A 72 -29.21 12.07 7.05
N LYS A 73 -28.69 12.13 5.83
CA LYS A 73 -27.37 11.54 5.49
C LYS A 73 -26.19 12.33 6.10
N LYS A 74 -26.45 13.56 6.54
CA LYS A 74 -25.48 14.41 7.28
C LYS A 74 -25.68 14.32 8.78
N PRO A 75 -26.27 13.26 9.29
CA PRO A 75 -26.98 13.04 10.57
C PRO A 75 -27.46 14.32 11.28
N PHE A 76 -28.40 15.05 10.60
CA PHE A 76 -29.22 16.07 11.19
C PHE A 76 -30.67 15.61 11.15
N TYR A 77 -31.17 15.06 12.27
CA TYR A 77 -32.52 14.51 12.35
C TYR A 77 -33.52 15.54 12.90
N HIS A 78 -33.03 16.54 13.63
CA HIS A 78 -33.85 17.64 14.16
C HIS A 78 -33.68 18.94 13.36
N VAL A 79 -33.25 18.85 12.11
CA VAL A 79 -33.08 20.00 11.21
C VAL A 79 -33.77 19.71 9.89
N LEU A 80 -34.82 20.47 9.56
CA LEU A 80 -35.56 20.41 8.28
C LEU A 80 -35.75 18.97 7.74
N PRO A 81 -36.44 18.06 8.46
CA PRO A 81 -36.55 16.66 8.07
C PRO A 81 -37.01 16.45 6.63
N GLY A 82 -36.32 15.61 5.88
CA GLY A 82 -36.57 15.31 4.47
C GLY A 82 -36.04 16.37 3.47
N ALA A 83 -35.41 17.44 3.94
CA ALA A 83 -34.84 18.45 3.07
C ALA A 83 -33.60 17.97 2.32
N ARG A 84 -33.40 18.47 1.10
CA ARG A 84 -32.14 18.34 0.37
C ARG A 84 -31.12 19.35 0.87
N THR A 85 -29.86 18.93 0.91
CA THR A 85 -28.72 19.77 1.28
C THR A 85 -27.65 19.76 0.20
N LEU A 86 -27.09 20.94 -0.11
CA LEU A 86 -25.83 21.00 -0.83
C LEU A 86 -24.69 20.87 0.18
N THR A 87 -23.84 19.90 -0.01
CA THR A 87 -22.67 19.67 0.84
C THR A 87 -21.39 19.93 0.06
N PHE A 88 -20.49 20.71 0.63
CA PHE A 88 -19.18 20.99 0.05
C PHE A 88 -18.05 20.69 1.04
N GLY A 89 -16.89 20.40 0.51
CA GLY A 89 -15.66 20.20 1.31
C GLY A 89 -14.43 20.64 0.55
N MET A 90 -13.44 21.08 1.30
CA MET A 90 -12.12 21.46 0.79
C MET A 90 -11.09 20.39 1.15
N LEU A 91 -9.86 20.54 0.66
CA LEU A 91 -8.79 19.58 0.86
C LEU A 91 -8.05 19.83 2.17
N GLY A 92 -7.56 18.75 2.83
CA GLY A 92 -6.79 18.78 4.08
C GLY A 92 -7.54 18.21 5.30
N CYS A 93 -6.79 17.85 6.36
CA CYS A 93 -7.32 17.37 7.64
C CYS A 93 -6.34 17.71 8.78
N ASP A 94 -6.83 17.93 9.99
CA ASP A 94 -6.02 18.19 11.18
C ASP A 94 -5.70 16.94 12.01
N LEU A 95 -6.25 15.76 11.63
CA LEU A 95 -5.95 14.48 12.25
C LEU A 95 -4.88 13.70 11.48
N HIS A 96 -4.11 12.88 12.22
CA HIS A 96 -3.09 11.97 11.70
C HIS A 96 -3.38 10.54 12.14
N CYS A 97 -3.44 9.62 11.19
CA CYS A 97 -3.62 8.20 11.50
C CYS A 97 -2.34 7.44 11.07
N PRO A 98 -1.42 7.10 11.98
CA PRO A 98 -0.16 6.43 11.67
C PRO A 98 -0.36 4.91 11.60
N TYR A 99 0.02 4.25 10.49
CA TYR A 99 0.07 2.79 10.32
C TYR A 99 1.32 2.44 9.50
N CYS A 100 2.43 2.01 10.17
CA CYS A 100 3.72 1.90 9.51
C CYS A 100 4.50 0.63 9.85
N PHE A 101 5.39 0.24 8.93
CA PHE A 101 6.34 -0.85 9.06
C PHE A 101 7.79 -0.37 9.11
N ALA A 102 8.66 -1.19 9.68
CA ALA A 102 10.11 -1.01 9.58
C ALA A 102 10.60 -1.15 8.12
N PRO A 103 11.74 -0.50 7.74
CA PRO A 103 12.27 -0.48 6.37
C PRO A 103 12.49 -1.86 5.74
N SER A 104 12.89 -2.84 6.54
CA SER A 104 13.23 -4.20 6.13
C SER A 104 12.01 -5.08 5.88
N THR A 105 10.80 -4.64 6.22
CA THR A 105 9.57 -5.43 6.07
C THR A 105 9.34 -5.75 4.60
N ARG A 106 9.21 -7.04 4.27
CA ARG A 106 9.04 -7.52 2.90
C ARG A 106 7.57 -7.57 2.52
N ILE A 107 7.26 -7.00 1.38
CA ILE A 107 5.92 -6.92 0.81
C ILE A 107 5.80 -7.94 -0.33
N ALA A 108 4.69 -8.66 -0.37
CA ALA A 108 4.39 -9.62 -1.43
C ALA A 108 3.91 -8.89 -2.69
N THR A 109 4.73 -8.90 -3.72
CA THR A 109 4.48 -8.27 -5.02
C THR A 109 4.42 -9.32 -6.13
N THR A 110 3.99 -8.94 -7.33
CA THR A 110 4.12 -9.77 -8.55
C THR A 110 5.58 -10.01 -8.94
N GLN A 111 6.50 -9.24 -8.38
CA GLN A 111 7.95 -9.39 -8.58
C GLN A 111 8.65 -10.15 -7.44
N GLY A 112 7.88 -10.68 -6.46
CA GLY A 112 8.39 -11.42 -5.31
C GLY A 112 8.26 -10.65 -3.99
N MET A 113 8.96 -11.13 -2.95
CA MET A 113 8.95 -10.56 -1.60
C MET A 113 10.03 -9.48 -1.47
N ILE A 114 9.67 -8.20 -1.66
CA ILE A 114 10.61 -7.07 -1.74
C ILE A 114 10.52 -6.20 -0.48
N PRO A 115 11.64 -5.77 0.15
CA PRO A 115 11.61 -4.83 1.27
C PRO A 115 10.90 -3.52 0.91
N ILE A 116 10.07 -3.00 1.81
CA ILE A 116 9.27 -1.79 1.53
C ILE A 116 10.15 -0.57 1.22
N GLN A 117 11.29 -0.42 1.88
CA GLN A 117 12.29 0.62 1.56
C GLN A 117 12.85 0.50 0.13
N GLU A 118 12.97 -0.72 -0.39
CA GLU A 118 13.46 -0.94 -1.75
C GLU A 118 12.39 -0.62 -2.78
N LEU A 119 11.12 -0.96 -2.51
CA LEU A 119 9.99 -0.53 -3.32
C LEU A 119 9.89 1.00 -3.38
N PHE A 120 10.12 1.66 -2.25
CA PHE A 120 10.19 3.12 -2.17
C PHE A 120 11.30 3.70 -3.06
N ARG A 121 12.51 3.11 -3.02
CA ARG A 121 13.67 3.58 -3.83
C ARG A 121 13.51 3.37 -5.33
N ARG A 122 12.75 2.33 -5.74
CA ARG A 122 12.51 1.99 -7.16
C ARG A 122 11.44 2.85 -7.81
N ALA A 123 10.73 3.67 -7.05
CA ALA A 123 9.68 4.52 -7.58
C ALA A 123 10.24 5.57 -8.56
N GLU A 124 9.47 5.88 -9.61
CA GLU A 124 9.89 6.82 -10.66
C GLU A 124 10.03 8.26 -10.16
N SER A 125 9.24 8.63 -9.17
CA SER A 125 9.30 9.95 -8.57
C SER A 125 9.14 9.87 -7.05
N VAL A 126 9.90 10.68 -6.34
CA VAL A 126 9.80 10.87 -4.90
C VAL A 126 9.60 12.34 -4.61
N ILE A 127 8.69 12.62 -3.71
CA ILE A 127 8.37 13.97 -3.27
C ILE A 127 8.71 14.10 -1.80
N HIS A 128 9.41 15.17 -1.46
CA HIS A 128 9.70 15.56 -0.09
C HIS A 128 8.75 16.68 0.32
N ASP A 129 7.84 16.42 1.27
CA ASP A 129 6.89 17.45 1.74
C ASP A 129 7.28 18.12 3.05
N GLY A 130 8.48 17.80 3.57
CA GLY A 130 9.04 18.33 4.81
C GLY A 130 8.69 17.53 6.07
N GLN A 131 7.76 16.57 6.00
CA GLN A 131 7.42 15.64 7.10
C GLN A 131 7.45 14.17 6.64
N ALA A 132 7.13 13.90 5.37
CA ALA A 132 7.17 12.59 4.78
C ALA A 132 7.77 12.64 3.37
N ASP A 133 8.39 11.54 2.97
CA ASP A 133 8.77 11.28 1.59
C ASP A 133 7.73 10.35 0.97
N ILE A 134 7.23 10.73 -0.20
CA ILE A 134 6.18 9.97 -0.90
C ILE A 134 6.72 9.51 -2.25
N ALA A 135 6.72 8.22 -2.46
CA ALA A 135 7.20 7.59 -3.69
C ALA A 135 6.04 7.03 -4.51
N PHE A 136 6.07 7.29 -5.82
CA PHE A 136 5.04 6.85 -6.77
C PHE A 136 5.61 5.77 -7.69
N PRO A 137 5.30 4.49 -7.43
CA PRO A 137 5.75 3.41 -8.27
C PRO A 137 4.91 3.32 -9.54
N LYS A 138 5.57 3.07 -10.68
CA LYS A 138 4.88 2.74 -11.93
C LYS A 138 4.52 1.25 -11.92
N GLU A 139 3.24 0.96 -12.13
CA GLU A 139 2.74 -0.41 -12.33
C GLU A 139 3.13 -1.43 -11.24
N LEU A 140 3.34 -0.98 -10.00
CA LEU A 140 3.59 -1.89 -8.88
C LEU A 140 2.29 -2.56 -8.44
N LEU A 141 2.25 -3.90 -8.48
CA LEU A 141 1.15 -4.73 -8.01
C LEU A 141 1.58 -5.49 -6.75
N VAL A 142 0.71 -5.49 -5.73
CA VAL A 142 0.91 -6.24 -4.47
C VAL A 142 -0.26 -7.19 -4.23
N TYR A 143 0.00 -8.29 -3.53
CA TYR A 143 -1.05 -9.23 -3.13
C TYR A 143 -1.80 -8.70 -1.92
N THR A 144 -3.14 -8.76 -1.96
CA THR A 144 -4.03 -8.33 -0.89
C THR A 144 -4.42 -9.49 0.02
N HIS A 145 -5.16 -9.21 1.09
CA HIS A 145 -5.68 -10.24 2.00
C HIS A 145 -6.56 -11.28 1.29
N ARG A 146 -7.17 -10.96 0.14
CA ARG A 146 -7.95 -11.89 -0.67
C ARG A 146 -7.09 -12.77 -1.60
N GLY A 147 -5.78 -12.55 -1.61
CA GLY A 147 -4.86 -13.26 -2.49
C GLY A 147 -4.88 -12.80 -3.95
N GLN A 148 -5.59 -11.73 -4.26
CA GLN A 148 -5.60 -11.05 -5.55
C GLN A 148 -4.52 -9.98 -5.60
N THR A 149 -4.16 -9.52 -6.79
CA THR A 149 -3.20 -8.43 -6.95
C THR A 149 -3.90 -7.12 -7.19
N GLN A 150 -3.44 -6.06 -6.50
CA GLN A 150 -3.94 -4.70 -6.64
C GLN A 150 -2.77 -3.72 -6.82
N ARG A 151 -3.06 -2.60 -7.47
CA ARG A 151 -2.05 -1.56 -7.75
C ARG A 151 -1.70 -0.79 -6.49
N VAL A 152 -0.41 -0.51 -6.30
CA VAL A 152 0.08 0.44 -5.30
C VAL A 152 0.06 1.84 -5.90
N ARG A 153 -0.65 2.75 -5.25
CA ARG A 153 -0.72 4.17 -5.66
C ARG A 153 0.47 4.95 -5.16
N ALA A 154 0.82 4.77 -3.89
CA ALA A 154 1.91 5.47 -3.26
C ALA A 154 2.56 4.64 -2.15
N ILE A 155 3.83 4.94 -1.86
CA ILE A 155 4.56 4.41 -0.71
C ILE A 155 5.05 5.61 0.10
N PHE A 156 4.74 5.64 1.40
CA PHE A 156 5.07 6.72 2.31
C PHE A 156 6.26 6.33 3.18
N ARG A 157 7.16 7.27 3.40
CA ARG A 157 8.26 7.19 4.35
C ARG A 157 8.21 8.43 5.23
N HIS A 158 8.26 8.26 6.55
CA HIS A 158 8.46 9.34 7.49
C HIS A 158 9.37 8.91 8.62
N ASP A 159 10.02 9.87 9.26
CA ASP A 159 10.83 9.60 10.43
C ASP A 159 9.91 9.41 11.64
N TYR A 160 10.19 8.37 12.41
CA TYR A 160 9.42 7.97 13.57
C TYR A 160 10.33 7.80 14.78
N GLU A 161 9.86 8.27 15.93
CA GLU A 161 10.52 8.07 17.22
C GLU A 161 9.45 7.61 18.21
N GLY A 162 9.60 6.39 18.74
CA GLY A 162 8.63 5.82 19.65
C GLY A 162 8.69 4.30 19.74
N PRO A 163 7.67 3.68 20.37
CA PRO A 163 7.59 2.23 20.50
C PRO A 163 7.40 1.54 19.15
N MET A 164 8.18 0.51 18.89
CA MET A 164 8.04 -0.39 17.74
C MET A 164 7.80 -1.81 18.27
N LEU A 165 6.80 -2.50 17.75
CA LEU A 165 6.48 -3.85 18.11
C LEU A 165 7.15 -4.85 17.18
N LYS A 166 7.80 -5.85 17.76
CA LYS A 166 8.37 -6.99 17.06
C LYS A 166 7.54 -8.23 17.34
N ILE A 167 6.83 -8.69 16.31
CA ILE A 167 5.91 -9.83 16.39
C ILE A 167 6.64 -11.08 15.91
N PHE A 168 6.89 -12.02 16.80
CA PHE A 168 7.53 -13.30 16.50
C PHE A 168 6.48 -14.35 16.13
N LEU A 169 6.59 -14.89 14.92
CA LEU A 169 5.69 -15.89 14.39
C LEU A 169 6.26 -17.31 14.55
N ALA A 170 5.38 -18.31 14.58
CA ALA A 170 5.80 -19.70 14.78
C ALA A 170 6.70 -20.24 13.66
N PHE A 171 6.43 -19.84 12.41
CA PHE A 171 7.07 -20.42 11.23
C PHE A 171 7.67 -19.38 10.28
N LEU A 172 7.26 -18.14 10.39
CA LEU A 172 7.65 -17.04 9.50
C LEU A 172 8.61 -16.09 10.22
N PRO A 173 9.41 -15.31 9.49
CA PRO A 173 10.25 -14.28 10.09
C PRO A 173 9.45 -13.27 10.92
N PRO A 174 10.06 -12.64 11.92
CA PRO A 174 9.38 -11.62 12.71
C PRO A 174 9.04 -10.40 11.86
N LEU A 175 7.98 -9.69 12.29
CA LEU A 175 7.51 -8.43 11.72
C LEU A 175 7.76 -7.29 12.69
N GLU A 176 8.17 -6.13 12.18
CA GLU A 176 8.39 -4.93 12.98
C GLU A 176 7.47 -3.82 12.46
N CYS A 177 6.57 -3.32 13.33
CA CYS A 177 5.59 -2.31 12.98
C CYS A 177 5.28 -1.38 14.16
N THR A 178 4.66 -0.23 13.89
CA THR A 178 4.12 0.65 14.93
C THR A 178 2.99 -0.04 15.70
N PRO A 179 2.74 0.32 16.99
CA PRO A 179 1.76 -0.35 17.86
C PRO A 179 0.34 -0.39 17.32
N ASP A 180 -0.06 0.62 16.60
CA ASP A 180 -1.38 0.81 16.01
C ASP A 180 -1.58 0.10 14.66
N HIS A 181 -0.51 -0.49 14.10
CA HIS A 181 -0.59 -1.23 12.83
C HIS A 181 -1.53 -2.44 12.96
N ARG A 182 -2.35 -2.70 11.91
CA ARG A 182 -3.40 -3.73 11.98
C ARG A 182 -3.09 -4.95 11.14
N PHE A 183 -3.33 -6.11 11.71
CA PHE A 183 -3.18 -7.43 11.09
C PHE A 183 -4.49 -8.20 11.09
N LEU A 184 -4.77 -8.90 10.01
CA LEU A 184 -5.88 -9.84 9.96
C LEU A 184 -5.53 -11.05 10.84
N ALA A 185 -6.29 -11.26 11.92
CA ALA A 185 -5.97 -12.25 12.96
C ALA A 185 -7.21 -12.93 13.54
N ILE A 186 -6.99 -14.04 14.20
CA ILE A 186 -8.01 -14.73 15.02
C ILE A 186 -7.45 -15.01 16.42
N PRO A 187 -8.30 -15.14 17.44
CA PRO A 187 -7.92 -15.81 18.68
C PRO A 187 -7.49 -17.26 18.39
N LYS A 188 -6.48 -17.75 19.10
CA LYS A 188 -5.95 -19.09 18.90
C LYS A 188 -7.05 -20.13 19.15
N PRO A 189 -7.43 -20.95 18.16
CA PRO A 189 -8.50 -21.90 18.30
C PRO A 189 -8.19 -22.94 19.39
N LYS A 190 -9.20 -23.30 20.18
CA LYS A 190 -9.10 -24.43 21.10
C LYS A 190 -8.94 -25.73 20.30
N ARG A 191 -8.28 -26.74 20.89
CA ARG A 191 -8.06 -28.03 20.24
C ARG A 191 -9.40 -28.67 19.83
N GLY A 192 -9.55 -28.90 18.50
CA GLY A 192 -10.78 -29.48 17.93
C GLY A 192 -11.90 -28.49 17.60
N ALA A 193 -11.74 -27.20 17.92
CA ALA A 193 -12.69 -26.16 17.50
C ALA A 193 -12.30 -25.58 16.14
N PRO A 194 -13.28 -25.22 15.26
CA PRO A 194 -13.00 -24.50 14.03
C PRO A 194 -12.44 -23.10 14.34
N PRO A 195 -11.62 -22.52 13.45
CA PRO A 195 -11.20 -21.14 13.55
C PRO A 195 -12.42 -20.19 13.58
N GLN A 196 -12.34 -19.15 14.38
CA GLN A 196 -13.29 -18.04 14.31
C GLN A 196 -13.08 -17.24 13.02
N GLN A 197 -14.04 -16.42 12.64
CA GLN A 197 -13.84 -15.49 11.52
C GLN A 197 -12.69 -14.52 11.85
N PRO A 198 -11.77 -14.27 10.88
CA PRO A 198 -10.64 -13.39 11.13
C PRO A 198 -11.07 -11.93 11.21
N SER A 199 -10.39 -11.19 12.08
CA SER A 199 -10.62 -9.78 12.31
C SER A 199 -9.32 -8.96 12.33
N MET A 200 -9.36 -7.66 11.95
CA MET A 200 -8.20 -6.77 11.96
C MET A 200 -7.88 -6.32 13.39
N ILE A 201 -6.84 -6.86 13.98
CA ILE A 201 -6.39 -6.58 15.34
C ILE A 201 -5.17 -5.65 15.30
N ARG A 202 -5.11 -4.63 16.18
CA ARG A 202 -3.93 -3.76 16.29
C ARG A 202 -2.74 -4.55 16.83
N ALA A 203 -1.55 -4.21 16.38
CA ALA A 203 -0.32 -4.88 16.81
C ALA A 203 -0.15 -4.83 18.34
N GLU A 204 -0.50 -3.74 18.99
CA GLU A 204 -0.46 -3.58 20.47
C GLU A 204 -1.42 -4.51 21.23
N GLN A 205 -2.47 -5.01 20.56
CA GLN A 205 -3.45 -5.92 21.14
C GLN A 205 -3.10 -7.38 20.88
N LEU A 206 -2.13 -7.64 20.00
CA LEU A 206 -1.71 -8.99 19.66
C LEU A 206 -0.92 -9.63 20.81
N THR A 207 -1.20 -10.89 21.08
CA THR A 207 -0.52 -11.71 22.09
C THR A 207 -0.22 -13.10 21.55
N SER A 208 0.42 -13.95 22.33
CA SER A 208 0.63 -15.37 22.01
C SER A 208 -0.69 -16.17 21.84
N ASP A 209 -1.81 -15.59 22.24
CA ASP A 209 -3.14 -16.20 22.10
C ASP A 209 -3.82 -15.82 20.78
N HIS A 210 -3.09 -15.23 19.85
CA HIS A 210 -3.57 -14.90 18.51
C HIS A 210 -2.79 -15.62 17.40
N CYS A 211 -3.44 -15.73 16.23
CA CYS A 211 -2.86 -16.23 14.99
C CYS A 211 -3.10 -15.23 13.88
N LEU A 212 -2.08 -14.96 13.04
CA LEU A 212 -2.18 -14.06 11.89
C LEU A 212 -2.60 -14.81 10.62
N ALA A 213 -3.46 -14.19 9.81
CA ALA A 213 -4.02 -14.78 8.61
C ALA A 213 -3.06 -14.64 7.40
N VAL A 214 -2.92 -15.74 6.64
CA VAL A 214 -2.18 -15.83 5.38
C VAL A 214 -3.13 -16.38 4.32
N PRO A 215 -3.38 -15.71 3.18
CA PRO A 215 -4.35 -16.18 2.19
C PRO A 215 -3.92 -17.49 1.54
N LYS A 216 -4.88 -18.40 1.34
CA LYS A 216 -4.67 -19.74 0.72
C LYS A 216 -4.67 -19.69 -0.79
N ARG A 217 -5.51 -18.84 -1.37
CA ARG A 217 -5.71 -18.72 -2.81
C ARG A 217 -4.98 -17.49 -3.31
N LEU A 218 -3.78 -17.69 -3.83
CA LEU A 218 -3.00 -16.63 -4.46
C LEU A 218 -3.17 -16.75 -5.98
N THR A 219 -3.52 -15.65 -6.63
CA THR A 219 -3.66 -15.64 -8.10
C THR A 219 -2.34 -16.02 -8.74
N CYS A 220 -2.38 -17.07 -9.56
CA CYS A 220 -1.27 -17.55 -10.39
C CYS A 220 -1.90 -18.06 -11.67
N SER A 221 -1.41 -17.64 -12.80
CA SER A 221 -1.50 -18.37 -14.08
C SER A 221 -1.44 -17.43 -15.27
N ARG A 222 -0.27 -16.94 -15.52
CA ARG A 222 0.03 -16.27 -16.77
C ARG A 222 1.10 -17.08 -17.49
N GLU A 223 0.86 -17.47 -18.75
CA GLU A 223 1.95 -17.90 -19.60
C GLU A 223 2.92 -16.74 -19.78
N VAL A 224 4.19 -16.99 -19.50
CA VAL A 224 5.24 -15.96 -19.54
C VAL A 224 6.21 -16.30 -20.66
N THR A 225 6.44 -15.35 -21.56
CA THR A 225 7.52 -15.38 -22.55
C THR A 225 8.53 -14.30 -22.18
N LEU A 226 9.80 -14.68 -22.16
CA LEU A 226 10.90 -13.79 -21.80
C LEU A 226 11.56 -13.23 -23.07
N GLU A 227 11.75 -11.92 -23.12
CA GLU A 227 12.52 -11.23 -24.14
C GLU A 227 14.00 -11.22 -23.74
N VAL A 228 14.76 -12.17 -24.28
CA VAL A 228 16.17 -12.41 -23.89
C VAL A 228 17.08 -11.18 -24.14
N PRO A 229 16.94 -10.43 -25.26
CA PRO A 229 17.73 -9.23 -25.46
C PRO A 229 17.58 -8.19 -24.34
N GLU A 230 16.35 -7.94 -23.88
CA GLU A 230 16.05 -6.96 -22.82
C GLU A 230 16.68 -7.36 -21.48
N LEU A 231 16.75 -8.66 -21.19
CA LEU A 231 17.36 -9.20 -19.98
C LEU A 231 18.89 -9.09 -19.99
N ILE A 232 19.54 -9.32 -21.14
CA ILE A 232 20.99 -9.32 -21.25
C ILE A 232 21.57 -7.91 -21.40
N GLN A 233 20.87 -7.02 -22.10
CA GLN A 233 21.37 -5.69 -22.45
C GLN A 233 21.86 -4.86 -21.25
N PRO A 234 21.17 -4.81 -20.09
CA PRO A 234 21.61 -4.07 -18.91
C PRO A 234 22.93 -4.58 -18.30
N LEU A 235 23.27 -5.85 -18.53
CA LEU A 235 24.49 -6.49 -18.01
C LEU A 235 25.73 -6.26 -18.88
N LEU A 236 25.54 -5.67 -20.07
CA LEU A 236 26.63 -5.44 -21.00
C LEU A 236 27.39 -4.16 -20.59
N GLU A 237 28.66 -4.34 -20.22
CA GLU A 237 29.54 -3.21 -19.94
C GLU A 237 29.75 -2.34 -21.20
N PRO A 238 29.80 -1.02 -21.04
CA PRO A 238 30.20 -0.13 -22.12
C PRO A 238 31.60 -0.54 -22.61
N SER A 239 31.78 -0.69 -23.92
CA SER A 239 33.06 -0.99 -24.50
C SER A 239 34.10 0.03 -24.03
N ARG A 240 35.23 -0.44 -23.44
CA ARG A 240 36.38 0.43 -23.11
C ARG A 240 37.05 0.99 -24.37
N MET A 241 36.66 0.56 -25.59
CA MET A 241 37.09 1.17 -26.83
C MET A 241 36.51 2.58 -26.93
N ARG A 242 37.38 3.57 -26.99
CA ARG A 242 37.09 5.01 -27.15
C ARG A 242 36.26 5.39 -28.38
N ARG A 243 35.81 4.43 -29.20
CA ARG A 243 34.99 4.65 -30.40
C ARG A 243 34.01 3.46 -30.53
N GLN A 244 32.73 3.70 -30.30
CA GLN A 244 31.68 2.72 -30.53
C GLN A 244 31.74 2.14 -31.95
N LEU A 245 31.72 0.82 -32.06
CA LEU A 245 31.53 0.13 -33.32
C LEU A 245 30.00 0.13 -33.60
N THR A 246 29.53 1.06 -34.40
CA THR A 246 28.13 1.16 -34.79
C THR A 246 27.80 0.18 -35.91
N SER A 247 26.51 -0.24 -36.02
CA SER A 247 25.99 -1.03 -37.14
C SER A 247 26.35 -0.37 -38.48
N ASP A 248 26.22 0.95 -38.59
CA ASP A 248 26.56 1.75 -39.78
C ASP A 248 28.03 1.61 -40.20
N MET A 249 28.93 1.56 -39.23
CA MET A 249 30.36 1.43 -39.53
C MET A 249 30.69 0.01 -40.07
N ILE A 250 30.02 -1.01 -39.57
CA ILE A 250 30.17 -2.38 -40.08
C ILE A 250 29.57 -2.52 -41.46
N LEU A 251 28.35 -1.98 -41.67
CA LEU A 251 27.70 -1.91 -42.97
C LEU A 251 28.57 -1.16 -43.98
N ARG A 252 29.18 -0.04 -43.54
CA ARG A 252 30.06 0.74 -44.44
C ARG A 252 31.33 -0.01 -44.82
N VAL A 253 31.95 -0.76 -43.92
CA VAL A 253 33.07 -1.69 -44.27
C VAL A 253 32.62 -2.73 -45.27
N PHE A 254 31.43 -3.28 -45.12
CA PHE A 254 30.88 -4.27 -46.01
C PHE A 254 30.63 -3.70 -47.41
N GLU A 255 29.95 -2.55 -47.51
CA GLU A 255 29.69 -1.83 -48.77
C GLU A 255 30.99 -1.52 -49.52
N LEU A 256 31.97 -0.92 -48.83
CA LEU A 256 33.27 -0.59 -49.42
C LEU A 256 34.07 -1.82 -49.84
N THR A 257 33.90 -2.93 -49.10
CA THR A 257 34.52 -4.21 -49.47
C THR A 257 33.86 -4.78 -50.72
N ALA A 258 32.53 -4.72 -50.86
CA ALA A 258 31.79 -5.15 -52.02
C ALA A 258 32.08 -4.31 -53.27
N GLN A 259 32.44 -3.01 -53.07
CA GLN A 259 32.93 -2.12 -54.13
C GLN A 259 34.37 -2.40 -54.57
N GLY A 260 35.04 -3.43 -54.02
CA GLY A 260 36.37 -3.85 -54.39
C GLY A 260 37.52 -2.99 -53.84
N LEU A 261 37.29 -2.09 -52.86
CA LEU A 261 38.32 -1.25 -52.28
C LEU A 261 39.33 -2.05 -51.44
N LYS A 262 40.58 -1.68 -51.48
CA LYS A 262 41.63 -2.28 -50.64
C LYS A 262 41.48 -1.92 -49.15
N GLN A 263 41.96 -2.77 -48.25
CA GLN A 263 41.88 -2.57 -46.78
C GLN A 263 42.44 -1.22 -46.35
N THR A 264 43.49 -0.75 -46.99
CA THR A 264 44.12 0.57 -46.74
C THR A 264 43.22 1.72 -47.10
N GLU A 265 42.49 1.62 -48.19
CA GLU A 265 41.58 2.67 -48.69
C GLU A 265 40.32 2.73 -47.80
N ILE A 266 39.78 1.54 -47.42
CA ILE A 266 38.66 1.47 -46.48
C ILE A 266 39.06 2.07 -45.14
N ALA A 267 40.26 1.71 -44.64
CA ALA A 267 40.80 2.23 -43.39
C ALA A 267 40.92 3.75 -43.38
N ALA A 268 41.47 4.30 -44.47
CA ALA A 268 41.61 5.75 -44.64
C ALA A 268 40.24 6.48 -44.67
N ARG A 269 39.26 5.96 -45.44
CA ARG A 269 37.91 6.55 -45.56
C ARG A 269 37.12 6.52 -44.25
N LEU A 270 37.36 5.51 -43.41
CA LEU A 270 36.67 5.35 -42.14
C LEU A 270 37.43 5.93 -40.95
N GLY A 271 38.65 6.49 -41.15
CA GLY A 271 39.50 6.99 -40.09
C GLY A 271 39.87 5.89 -39.07
N ARG A 272 40.13 4.64 -39.55
CA ARG A 272 40.41 3.44 -38.74
C ARG A 272 41.73 2.78 -39.15
N SER A 273 42.24 1.87 -38.31
CA SER A 273 43.45 1.12 -38.66
C SER A 273 43.13 0.01 -39.69
N ARG A 274 44.12 -0.31 -40.54
CA ARG A 274 44.04 -1.46 -41.47
C ARG A 274 43.71 -2.75 -40.73
N GLN A 275 44.26 -2.96 -39.51
CA GLN A 275 44.00 -4.15 -38.69
C GLN A 275 42.54 -4.23 -38.26
N PHE A 276 41.91 -3.10 -37.97
CA PHE A 276 40.49 -3.02 -37.70
C PHE A 276 39.64 -3.51 -38.89
N VAL A 277 39.90 -2.98 -40.08
CA VAL A 277 39.21 -3.39 -41.33
C VAL A 277 39.39 -4.87 -41.62
N ARG A 278 40.67 -5.36 -41.53
CA ARG A 278 40.99 -6.78 -41.72
C ARG A 278 40.23 -7.69 -40.74
N SER A 279 40.15 -7.30 -39.46
CA SER A 279 39.39 -8.05 -38.44
C SER A 279 37.89 -8.16 -38.74
N LEU A 280 37.31 -7.06 -39.27
CA LEU A 280 35.91 -7.05 -39.67
C LEU A 280 35.66 -7.90 -40.92
N GLN A 281 36.49 -7.76 -41.93
CA GLN A 281 36.41 -8.58 -43.16
C GLN A 281 36.60 -10.08 -42.90
N SER A 282 37.53 -10.45 -41.99
CA SER A 282 37.71 -11.84 -41.57
C SER A 282 36.47 -12.44 -40.91
N LYS A 283 35.78 -11.66 -40.11
CA LYS A 283 34.53 -12.09 -39.45
C LYS A 283 33.37 -12.16 -40.43
N LEU A 284 33.31 -11.29 -41.42
CA LEU A 284 32.36 -11.34 -42.54
C LEU A 284 32.60 -12.62 -43.41
N ALA A 285 33.86 -12.86 -43.79
CA ALA A 285 34.23 -14.04 -44.59
C ALA A 285 34.01 -15.37 -43.84
N ALA A 286 34.16 -15.37 -42.52
CA ALA A 286 33.87 -16.55 -41.68
C ALA A 286 32.37 -16.77 -41.42
N GLY A 287 31.48 -15.98 -42.04
CA GLY A 287 30.05 -16.10 -41.80
C GLY A 287 29.59 -15.76 -40.38
N ILE A 288 30.47 -15.12 -39.59
CA ILE A 288 30.16 -14.72 -38.21
C ILE A 288 29.10 -13.62 -38.22
N TRP A 289 29.08 -12.80 -39.30
CA TRP A 289 28.10 -11.73 -39.47
C TRP A 289 27.35 -11.88 -40.80
N GLN A 290 26.01 -11.83 -40.68
CA GLN A 290 25.11 -11.74 -41.83
C GLN A 290 24.40 -10.39 -41.84
N LEU A 291 24.23 -9.82 -43.00
CA LEU A 291 23.67 -8.45 -43.19
C LEU A 291 22.34 -8.18 -42.46
N PRO A 292 21.35 -9.09 -42.49
CA PRO A 292 20.06 -8.82 -41.81
C PRO A 292 20.15 -8.67 -40.29
N ALA A 293 21.18 -9.24 -39.66
CA ALA A 293 21.35 -9.23 -38.21
C ALA A 293 21.84 -7.88 -37.64
N LEU A 294 22.28 -6.96 -38.48
CA LEU A 294 22.88 -5.67 -38.07
C LEU A 294 21.85 -4.56 -37.86
N LEU A 295 20.60 -4.80 -38.25
CA LEU A 295 19.52 -3.79 -38.14
C LEU A 295 18.86 -3.92 -36.76
N GLY A 296 19.21 -3.04 -35.83
CA GLY A 296 18.43 -2.83 -34.62
C GLY A 296 19.17 -2.71 -33.29
N TYR A 297 20.49 -3.00 -33.23
CA TYR A 297 21.26 -2.90 -31.97
C TYR A 297 22.58 -2.11 -32.17
N ASP A 298 23.03 -1.44 -31.10
CA ASP A 298 24.20 -0.54 -31.09
C ASP A 298 25.57 -1.26 -31.10
N GLY A 299 25.68 -2.38 -31.85
CA GLY A 299 26.93 -3.12 -32.07
C GLY A 299 27.35 -4.09 -30.98
N LYS A 300 26.53 -4.37 -29.98
CA LYS A 300 26.81 -5.32 -28.87
C LYS A 300 26.07 -6.65 -29.01
N LEU A 301 24.81 -6.61 -29.40
CA LEU A 301 23.95 -7.77 -29.62
C LEU A 301 23.55 -7.89 -31.08
N PHE A 302 23.53 -9.11 -31.61
CA PHE A 302 23.01 -9.45 -32.94
C PHE A 302 21.74 -10.26 -32.78
N LEU A 303 20.66 -9.82 -33.45
CA LEU A 303 19.42 -10.56 -33.57
C LEU A 303 19.36 -11.14 -35.00
N GLU A 304 19.33 -12.46 -35.12
CA GLU A 304 19.37 -13.18 -36.40
C GLU A 304 18.49 -14.42 -36.33
N GLY A 305 17.50 -14.51 -37.22
CA GLY A 305 16.61 -15.67 -37.32
C GLY A 305 15.91 -16.04 -36.00
N GLY A 306 15.46 -15.04 -35.20
CA GLY A 306 14.84 -15.29 -33.91
C GLY A 306 15.83 -15.69 -32.80
N ARG A 307 17.14 -15.49 -33.04
CA ARG A 307 18.19 -15.81 -32.05
C ARG A 307 19.06 -14.59 -31.76
N VAL A 308 19.57 -14.50 -30.54
CA VAL A 308 20.44 -13.41 -30.07
C VAL A 308 21.83 -13.95 -29.70
N ARG A 309 22.87 -13.20 -30.06
CA ARG A 309 24.27 -13.49 -29.68
C ARG A 309 25.08 -12.21 -29.49
N LEU A 310 26.16 -12.31 -28.74
CA LEU A 310 27.11 -11.21 -28.65
C LEU A 310 28.01 -11.14 -29.87
N PHE A 311 28.62 -9.95 -30.05
CA PHE A 311 29.52 -9.65 -31.15
C PHE A 311 30.68 -10.69 -31.38
N ASN A 312 31.20 -11.27 -30.28
CA ASN A 312 32.33 -12.22 -30.33
C ASN A 312 31.91 -13.70 -30.23
N GLU A 313 30.60 -13.98 -30.26
CA GLU A 313 30.09 -15.34 -30.21
C GLU A 313 29.90 -15.92 -31.60
N HIS A 314 30.22 -17.22 -31.74
CA HIS A 314 29.90 -17.96 -32.94
C HIS A 314 28.38 -18.22 -33.06
N ALA A 315 27.91 -18.27 -34.32
CA ALA A 315 26.54 -18.71 -34.65
C ALA A 315 26.34 -20.18 -34.34
N PRO A 316 25.12 -20.66 -34.08
CA PRO A 316 23.92 -19.87 -33.87
C PRO A 316 23.91 -19.21 -32.47
N GLY A 317 23.14 -18.11 -32.31
CA GLY A 317 22.86 -17.51 -31.01
C GLY A 317 21.92 -18.39 -30.16
N ILE A 318 21.51 -17.89 -28.98
CA ILE A 318 20.43 -18.48 -28.18
C ILE A 318 19.07 -17.89 -28.64
N PRO A 319 17.92 -18.54 -28.40
CA PRO A 319 16.63 -17.98 -28.76
C PRO A 319 16.44 -16.56 -28.20
N SER A 320 15.86 -15.65 -29.01
CA SER A 320 15.55 -14.28 -28.58
C SER A 320 14.31 -14.20 -27.69
N GLN A 321 13.40 -15.15 -27.83
CA GLN A 321 12.22 -15.34 -27.01
C GLN A 321 12.24 -16.73 -26.38
N LEU A 322 11.90 -16.83 -25.11
CA LEU A 322 11.86 -18.09 -24.37
C LEU A 322 10.54 -18.19 -23.62
N LYS A 323 9.75 -19.20 -23.93
CA LYS A 323 8.58 -19.56 -23.10
C LYS A 323 9.08 -20.15 -21.78
N LEU A 324 8.56 -19.64 -20.67
CA LEU A 324 8.81 -20.20 -19.36
C LEU A 324 7.88 -21.40 -19.14
N ASP A 325 8.31 -22.56 -19.62
CA ASP A 325 7.65 -23.85 -19.44
C ASP A 325 8.30 -24.66 -18.28
N GLU A 326 7.77 -25.86 -18.02
CA GLU A 326 8.28 -26.75 -16.97
C GLU A 326 9.75 -27.16 -17.21
N ARG A 327 10.18 -27.33 -18.48
CA ARG A 327 11.55 -27.73 -18.82
C ARG A 327 12.54 -26.62 -18.51
N PHE A 328 12.20 -25.40 -18.91
CA PHE A 328 13.04 -24.24 -18.60
C PHE A 328 13.03 -23.95 -17.10
N ALA A 329 11.89 -24.06 -16.41
CA ALA A 329 11.78 -23.92 -14.97
C ALA A 329 12.67 -24.95 -14.21
N ARG A 330 12.71 -26.21 -14.66
CA ARG A 330 13.62 -27.23 -14.09
C ARG A 330 15.09 -26.82 -14.23
N LEU A 331 15.49 -26.35 -15.42
CA LEU A 331 16.85 -25.88 -15.64
C LEU A 331 17.22 -24.68 -14.75
N LEU A 332 16.29 -23.73 -14.55
CA LEU A 332 16.45 -22.62 -13.61
C LEU A 332 16.55 -23.10 -12.15
N GLY A 333 15.79 -24.12 -11.77
CA GLY A 333 15.85 -24.77 -10.46
C GLY A 333 17.24 -25.39 -10.20
N TYR A 334 17.77 -26.19 -11.12
CA TYR A 334 19.13 -26.71 -11.04
C TYR A 334 20.19 -25.60 -11.00
N TYR A 335 19.97 -24.51 -11.74
CA TYR A 335 20.91 -23.38 -11.66
C TYR A 335 20.86 -22.68 -10.31
N CYS A 336 19.72 -22.47 -9.73
CA CYS A 336 19.59 -21.86 -8.40
C CYS A 336 20.24 -22.74 -7.32
N ALA A 337 20.19 -24.06 -7.46
CA ALA A 337 20.84 -25.02 -6.56
C ALA A 337 22.38 -25.08 -6.80
N GLU A 338 22.80 -25.48 -7.96
CA GLU A 338 24.14 -25.95 -8.29
C GLU A 338 24.88 -25.07 -9.32
N GLY A 339 24.22 -24.08 -9.87
CA GLY A 339 24.74 -23.25 -10.94
C GLY A 339 25.57 -22.05 -10.46
N CYS A 340 26.47 -21.58 -11.29
CA CYS A 340 27.12 -20.28 -11.15
C CYS A 340 27.52 -19.72 -12.51
N VAL A 341 27.64 -18.40 -12.59
CA VAL A 341 28.24 -17.71 -13.75
C VAL A 341 29.55 -17.08 -13.30
N TRP A 342 30.61 -17.39 -14.01
CA TRP A 342 31.89 -16.79 -13.80
C TRP A 342 32.19 -15.78 -14.92
N ARG A 343 32.54 -14.53 -14.56
CA ARG A 343 32.90 -13.46 -15.51
C ARG A 343 34.39 -13.14 -15.45
N ASP A 344 35.06 -13.23 -16.60
CA ASP A 344 36.44 -12.76 -16.74
C ASP A 344 36.49 -11.38 -17.41
N THR A 345 36.24 -10.35 -16.61
CA THR A 345 36.25 -8.95 -17.07
C THR A 345 37.66 -8.41 -17.34
N ARG A 346 38.73 -9.13 -16.94
CA ARG A 346 40.10 -8.70 -17.14
C ARG A 346 40.57 -8.86 -18.61
N ARG A 347 40.12 -9.92 -19.25
CA ARG A 347 40.50 -10.25 -20.63
C ARG A 347 39.46 -9.83 -21.67
N ARG A 348 38.15 -9.96 -21.35
CA ARG A 348 37.03 -9.61 -22.24
C ARG A 348 35.91 -9.03 -21.40
N ALA A 349 35.53 -7.77 -21.69
CA ALA A 349 34.56 -7.01 -20.89
C ALA A 349 33.23 -7.75 -20.63
N ASN A 350 32.74 -8.56 -21.58
CA ASN A 350 31.46 -9.26 -21.50
C ASN A 350 31.59 -10.78 -21.52
N SER A 351 32.72 -11.36 -21.07
CA SER A 351 32.90 -12.82 -21.05
C SER A 351 32.14 -13.42 -19.85
N ALA A 352 31.30 -14.41 -20.09
CA ALA A 352 30.58 -15.17 -19.09
C ALA A 352 30.62 -16.66 -19.38
N MET A 353 30.81 -17.47 -18.35
CA MET A 353 30.86 -18.92 -18.43
C MET A 353 29.81 -19.49 -17.46
N LEU A 354 28.86 -20.25 -17.97
CA LEU A 354 27.85 -20.93 -17.19
C LEU A 354 28.39 -22.30 -16.72
N THR A 355 28.24 -22.57 -15.42
CA THR A 355 28.69 -23.82 -14.83
C THR A 355 27.65 -24.36 -13.86
N PHE A 356 27.37 -25.67 -13.87
CA PHE A 356 26.65 -26.42 -12.85
C PHE A 356 27.62 -27.41 -12.21
N SER A 357 27.60 -27.54 -10.88
CA SER A 357 28.57 -28.37 -10.14
C SER A 357 27.86 -29.40 -9.26
N PHE A 358 27.79 -30.62 -9.73
CA PHE A 358 27.13 -31.75 -9.07
C PHE A 358 28.15 -32.65 -8.34
N GLY A 359 27.68 -33.45 -7.38
CA GLY A 359 28.46 -34.56 -6.81
C GLY A 359 28.75 -35.63 -7.86
N LYS A 360 29.85 -36.41 -7.68
CA LYS A 360 30.20 -37.46 -8.63
C LYS A 360 29.13 -38.54 -8.82
N HIS A 361 28.33 -38.77 -7.82
CA HIS A 361 27.20 -39.72 -7.81
C HIS A 361 25.95 -39.19 -8.55
N GLU A 362 25.85 -37.87 -8.74
CA GLU A 362 24.70 -37.17 -9.37
C GLU A 362 24.87 -37.08 -10.91
N ARG A 363 25.48 -38.05 -11.51
CA ARG A 363 25.72 -38.07 -12.98
C ARG A 363 24.46 -37.91 -13.81
N GLN A 364 23.33 -38.42 -13.32
CA GLN A 364 22.05 -38.31 -14.01
C GLN A 364 21.55 -36.86 -14.11
N LEU A 365 21.69 -36.10 -13.04
CA LEU A 365 21.33 -34.65 -13.03
C LEU A 365 22.20 -33.87 -14.02
N GLY A 366 23.51 -34.17 -14.04
CA GLY A 366 24.43 -33.56 -15.00
C GLY A 366 24.06 -33.85 -16.47
N LYS A 367 23.60 -35.06 -16.78
CA LYS A 367 23.12 -35.40 -18.12
C LYS A 367 21.81 -34.70 -18.48
N GLU A 368 20.85 -34.66 -17.55
CA GLU A 368 19.58 -33.96 -17.72
C GLU A 368 19.83 -32.47 -18.04
N VAL A 369 20.73 -31.80 -17.27
CA VAL A 369 21.11 -30.40 -17.57
C VAL A 369 21.73 -30.27 -18.98
N GLN A 370 22.58 -31.21 -19.42
CA GLN A 370 23.12 -31.15 -20.79
C GLN A 370 22.02 -31.24 -21.84
N GLU A 371 21.07 -32.18 -21.66
CA GLU A 371 19.92 -32.38 -22.57
C GLU A 371 19.03 -31.12 -22.58
N LEU A 372 18.72 -30.54 -21.42
CA LEU A 372 17.91 -29.31 -21.33
C LEU A 372 18.61 -28.13 -22.03
N LEU A 373 19.93 -27.97 -21.85
CA LEU A 373 20.70 -26.90 -22.51
C LEU A 373 20.71 -27.08 -24.04
N LYS A 374 20.84 -28.32 -24.50
CA LYS A 374 20.80 -28.63 -25.94
C LYS A 374 19.42 -28.38 -26.54
N ASP A 375 18.37 -28.87 -25.90
CA ASP A 375 17.01 -28.78 -26.41
C ASP A 375 16.45 -27.34 -26.38
N LEU A 376 16.63 -26.60 -25.29
CA LEU A 376 16.09 -25.25 -25.13
C LEU A 376 16.91 -24.18 -25.88
N PHE A 377 18.22 -24.35 -25.96
CA PHE A 377 19.12 -23.29 -26.46
C PHE A 377 19.88 -23.72 -27.74
N GLY A 378 19.91 -25.01 -28.06
CA GLY A 378 20.79 -25.53 -29.10
C GLY A 378 22.28 -25.47 -28.75
N VAL A 379 22.60 -25.49 -27.44
CA VAL A 379 23.95 -25.32 -26.90
C VAL A 379 24.47 -26.62 -26.34
N GLU A 380 25.56 -27.12 -26.90
CA GLU A 380 26.27 -28.28 -26.32
C GLU A 380 27.12 -27.84 -25.14
N ALA A 381 26.83 -28.41 -23.96
CA ALA A 381 27.61 -28.19 -22.75
C ALA A 381 28.61 -29.33 -22.51
N HIS A 382 29.81 -28.98 -22.01
CA HIS A 382 30.89 -29.93 -21.76
C HIS A 382 30.84 -30.48 -20.35
N LEU A 383 31.03 -31.79 -20.21
CA LEU A 383 31.07 -32.51 -18.95
C LEU A 383 32.52 -32.64 -18.47
N HIS A 384 32.88 -31.94 -17.42
CA HIS A 384 34.24 -31.99 -16.82
C HIS A 384 34.20 -32.77 -15.50
N ARG A 385 34.97 -33.84 -15.42
CA ARG A 385 35.16 -34.59 -14.19
C ARG A 385 36.30 -33.95 -13.38
N ARG A 386 35.94 -33.45 -12.17
CA ARG A 386 36.92 -32.94 -11.19
C ARG A 386 37.16 -33.98 -10.08
N LYS A 387 38.11 -33.69 -9.14
CA LYS A 387 38.48 -34.64 -8.07
C LYS A 387 37.27 -35.08 -7.22
N THR A 388 36.39 -34.21 -6.88
CA THR A 388 35.20 -34.44 -6.00
C THR A 388 33.87 -34.17 -6.69
N THR A 389 33.83 -33.47 -7.82
CA THR A 389 32.63 -32.99 -8.48
C THR A 389 32.58 -33.32 -9.96
N LEU A 390 31.37 -33.22 -10.52
CA LEU A 390 31.07 -33.29 -11.92
C LEU A 390 30.54 -31.93 -12.38
N ALA A 391 31.23 -31.25 -13.29
CA ALA A 391 30.81 -29.92 -13.77
C ALA A 391 30.31 -29.99 -15.18
N VAL A 392 29.08 -29.43 -15.42
CA VAL A 392 28.52 -29.14 -16.72
C VAL A 392 28.82 -27.68 -17.05
N VAL A 393 29.58 -27.44 -18.13
CA VAL A 393 30.11 -26.12 -18.47
C VAL A 393 29.68 -25.70 -19.87
N SER A 394 29.15 -24.50 -19.98
CA SER A 394 28.91 -23.83 -21.28
C SER A 394 29.73 -22.55 -21.38
N TYR A 395 30.44 -22.39 -22.47
CA TYR A 395 31.22 -21.20 -22.79
C TYR A 395 30.42 -20.17 -23.61
N LYS A 396 29.13 -20.40 -23.81
CA LYS A 396 28.23 -19.48 -24.52
C LYS A 396 27.96 -18.28 -23.63
N THR A 397 28.55 -17.13 -23.97
CA THR A 397 28.48 -15.93 -23.14
C THR A 397 27.05 -15.39 -22.99
N SER A 398 26.27 -15.35 -24.11
CA SER A 398 24.87 -14.92 -24.07
C SER A 398 24.02 -15.78 -23.10
N LEU A 399 24.28 -17.07 -23.05
CA LEU A 399 23.60 -17.99 -22.12
C LEU A 399 24.03 -17.72 -20.68
N GLY A 400 25.31 -17.50 -20.40
CA GLY A 400 25.79 -17.14 -19.07
C GLY A 400 25.16 -15.84 -18.57
N LEU A 401 25.10 -14.80 -19.43
CA LEU A 401 24.46 -13.53 -19.09
C LEU A 401 22.95 -13.67 -18.82
N LEU A 402 22.25 -14.51 -19.57
CA LEU A 402 20.84 -14.79 -19.34
C LEU A 402 20.58 -15.36 -17.95
N PHE A 403 21.38 -16.37 -17.54
CA PHE A 403 21.25 -16.97 -16.22
C PHE A 403 21.64 -16.01 -15.09
N GLU A 404 22.64 -15.17 -15.30
CA GLU A 404 23.00 -14.09 -14.37
C GLU A 404 21.86 -13.07 -14.20
N ALA A 405 21.25 -12.65 -15.31
CA ALA A 405 20.11 -11.73 -15.30
C ALA A 405 18.92 -12.30 -14.53
N LEU A 406 18.57 -13.55 -14.77
CA LEU A 406 17.42 -14.21 -14.16
C LEU A 406 17.63 -14.58 -12.70
N CYS A 407 18.79 -15.18 -12.39
CA CYS A 407 19.00 -15.87 -11.12
C CYS A 407 20.16 -15.34 -10.26
N GLY A 408 20.97 -14.40 -10.77
CA GLY A 408 22.21 -13.97 -10.12
C GLY A 408 23.40 -14.89 -10.40
N SER A 409 24.63 -14.46 -10.09
CA SER A 409 25.86 -15.17 -10.48
C SER A 409 26.45 -16.03 -9.37
N LYS A 410 26.44 -15.54 -8.11
CA LYS A 410 27.06 -16.19 -6.95
C LYS A 410 26.01 -16.69 -5.95
N ALA A 411 26.40 -17.59 -5.05
CA ALA A 411 25.52 -18.16 -4.04
C ALA A 411 24.72 -17.10 -3.24
N SER A 412 25.36 -16.00 -2.82
CA SER A 412 24.72 -14.91 -2.08
C SER A 412 23.82 -14.00 -2.94
N GLU A 413 24.00 -14.04 -4.26
CA GLU A 413 23.27 -13.22 -5.23
C GLU A 413 22.09 -13.97 -5.88
N LYS A 414 21.96 -15.27 -5.57
CA LYS A 414 20.89 -16.11 -6.11
C LYS A 414 19.51 -15.55 -5.76
N ARG A 415 18.61 -15.66 -6.72
CA ARG A 415 17.20 -15.29 -6.55
C ARG A 415 16.31 -16.16 -7.43
N VAL A 416 15.05 -16.28 -7.05
CA VAL A 416 14.01 -16.83 -7.91
C VAL A 416 13.80 -15.85 -9.08
N PRO A 417 13.79 -16.30 -10.35
CA PRO A 417 13.42 -15.44 -11.47
C PRO A 417 12.06 -14.80 -11.29
N VAL A 418 11.95 -13.50 -11.53
CA VAL A 418 10.70 -12.73 -11.32
C VAL A 418 9.52 -13.36 -12.07
N ALA A 419 9.76 -13.85 -13.28
CA ALA A 419 8.74 -14.49 -14.12
C ALA A 419 8.06 -15.71 -13.46
N LEU A 420 8.76 -16.42 -12.57
CA LEU A 420 8.19 -17.57 -11.84
C LEU A 420 7.11 -17.18 -10.83
N PHE A 421 7.08 -15.93 -10.34
CA PHE A 421 6.08 -15.52 -9.37
C PHE A 421 4.67 -15.41 -9.97
N GLU A 422 4.54 -15.29 -11.29
CA GLU A 422 3.25 -15.28 -11.98
C GLU A 422 2.99 -16.53 -12.84
N ALA A 423 3.95 -17.46 -12.88
CA ALA A 423 3.89 -18.67 -13.71
C ALA A 423 2.78 -19.66 -13.25
N PRO A 424 2.32 -20.55 -14.13
CA PRO A 424 1.43 -21.66 -13.79
C PRO A 424 2.00 -22.55 -12.68
N ARG A 425 1.12 -23.21 -11.94
CA ARG A 425 1.49 -24.04 -10.78
C ARG A 425 2.45 -25.17 -11.14
N GLU A 426 2.28 -25.77 -12.31
CA GLU A 426 3.11 -26.85 -12.86
C GLU A 426 4.54 -26.38 -13.10
N VAL A 427 4.69 -25.17 -13.62
CA VAL A 427 5.99 -24.53 -13.89
C VAL A 427 6.71 -24.21 -12.56
N ILE A 428 5.96 -23.66 -11.57
CA ILE A 428 6.49 -23.41 -10.22
C ILE A 428 6.93 -24.74 -9.57
N ALA A 429 6.12 -25.79 -9.67
CA ALA A 429 6.42 -27.10 -9.10
C ALA A 429 7.67 -27.72 -9.74
N ALA A 430 7.83 -27.61 -11.05
CA ALA A 430 9.00 -28.10 -11.79
C ALA A 430 10.30 -27.38 -11.35
N PHE A 431 10.25 -26.07 -11.12
CA PHE A 431 11.38 -25.31 -10.57
C PHE A 431 11.76 -25.79 -9.17
N LEU A 432 10.77 -25.89 -8.25
CA LEU A 432 11.03 -26.28 -6.86
C LEU A 432 11.53 -27.73 -6.77
N ASP A 433 10.98 -28.65 -7.57
CA ASP A 433 11.43 -30.05 -7.60
C ASP A 433 12.88 -30.16 -8.03
N ALA A 434 13.28 -29.49 -9.12
CA ALA A 434 14.66 -29.45 -9.58
C ALA A 434 15.62 -28.80 -8.57
N TYR A 435 15.19 -27.73 -7.91
CA TYR A 435 15.99 -27.10 -6.86
C TYR A 435 16.21 -28.06 -5.67
N VAL A 436 15.17 -28.77 -5.24
CA VAL A 436 15.25 -29.74 -4.12
C VAL A 436 16.11 -30.96 -4.51
N GLN A 437 16.09 -31.37 -5.78
CA GLN A 437 16.97 -32.46 -6.26
C GLN A 437 18.45 -32.07 -6.23
N GLY A 438 18.78 -30.79 -6.48
CA GLY A 438 20.16 -30.31 -6.45
C GLY A 438 20.66 -30.04 -5.02
N ASP A 439 20.00 -29.15 -4.28
CA ASP A 439 20.49 -28.65 -2.97
C ASP A 439 19.43 -28.75 -1.86
N GLY A 440 18.53 -29.72 -1.95
CA GLY A 440 17.48 -29.95 -0.96
C GLY A 440 17.57 -31.32 -0.29
N THR A 441 16.77 -31.49 0.77
CA THR A 441 16.57 -32.79 1.42
C THR A 441 15.08 -33.09 1.50
N ARG A 442 14.64 -34.20 0.93
CA ARG A 442 13.28 -34.72 1.04
C ARG A 442 13.30 -35.94 1.97
N ARG A 443 12.64 -35.83 3.12
CA ARG A 443 12.58 -36.94 4.09
C ARG A 443 11.42 -37.90 3.74
N PRO A 444 11.50 -39.21 4.13
CA PRO A 444 10.44 -40.17 3.88
C PRO A 444 9.06 -39.77 4.47
N ASN A 445 9.04 -38.92 5.50
CA ASN A 445 7.83 -38.42 6.11
C ASN A 445 7.21 -37.22 5.33
N GLY A 446 7.76 -36.83 4.20
CA GLY A 446 7.27 -35.73 3.37
C GLY A 446 7.74 -34.33 3.81
N LEU A 447 8.69 -34.24 4.74
CA LEU A 447 9.31 -32.95 5.09
C LEU A 447 10.40 -32.61 4.07
N VAL A 448 10.25 -31.49 3.39
CA VAL A 448 11.28 -30.91 2.51
C VAL A 448 12.04 -29.83 3.27
N THR A 449 13.35 -29.80 3.10
CA THR A 449 14.25 -28.81 3.74
C THR A 449 15.26 -28.33 2.70
N ILE A 450 15.39 -27.01 2.57
CA ILE A 450 16.46 -26.36 1.81
C ILE A 450 17.21 -25.37 2.71
N SER A 451 18.46 -25.11 2.39
CA SER A 451 19.28 -24.10 3.08
C SER A 451 20.03 -23.25 2.05
N THR A 452 20.02 -21.94 2.20
CA THR A 452 20.74 -21.03 1.31
C THR A 452 21.34 -19.86 2.07
N VAL A 453 22.37 -19.25 1.51
CA VAL A 453 22.97 -18.01 2.02
C VAL A 453 22.34 -16.76 1.41
N SER A 454 21.50 -16.93 0.39
CA SER A 454 20.77 -15.83 -0.25
C SER A 454 19.42 -15.60 0.43
N CYS A 455 19.25 -14.39 0.96
CA CYS A 455 17.98 -13.91 1.49
C CYS A 455 16.89 -13.89 0.40
N GLU A 456 17.22 -13.35 -0.78
CA GLU A 456 16.30 -13.22 -1.91
C GLU A 456 15.78 -14.57 -2.40
N LEU A 457 16.69 -15.56 -2.50
CA LEU A 457 16.32 -16.91 -2.88
C LEU A 457 15.42 -17.59 -1.83
N ALA A 458 15.75 -17.42 -0.54
CA ALA A 458 14.99 -18.02 0.56
C ALA A 458 13.55 -17.49 0.62
N TYR A 459 13.37 -16.18 0.56
CA TYR A 459 12.04 -15.56 0.54
C TYR A 459 11.27 -15.89 -0.74
N GLY A 460 11.96 -15.90 -1.89
CA GLY A 460 11.36 -16.30 -3.17
C GLY A 460 10.85 -17.74 -3.15
N ILE A 461 11.65 -18.70 -2.67
CA ILE A 461 11.23 -20.11 -2.53
C ILE A 461 10.06 -20.23 -1.55
N ALA A 462 10.13 -19.57 -0.38
CA ALA A 462 9.04 -19.60 0.59
C ALA A 462 7.74 -19.06 -0.02
N TRP A 463 7.82 -18.02 -0.85
CA TRP A 463 6.68 -17.46 -1.57
C TRP A 463 6.11 -18.43 -2.62
N LEU A 464 6.97 -19.10 -3.40
CA LEU A 464 6.53 -20.13 -4.37
C LEU A 464 5.86 -21.32 -3.67
N VAL A 465 6.40 -21.77 -2.53
CA VAL A 465 5.80 -22.82 -1.70
C VAL A 465 4.39 -22.43 -1.25
N LEU A 466 4.20 -21.18 -0.79
CA LEU A 466 2.89 -20.69 -0.41
C LEU A 466 1.92 -20.64 -1.61
N LYS A 467 2.39 -20.23 -2.79
CA LYS A 467 1.60 -20.22 -4.03
C LYS A 467 1.15 -21.64 -4.45
N LEU A 468 1.90 -22.67 -4.11
CA LEU A 468 1.46 -24.05 -4.29
C LEU A 468 0.48 -24.55 -3.21
N GLY A 469 0.08 -23.68 -2.27
CA GLY A 469 -0.86 -24.02 -1.20
C GLY A 469 -0.21 -24.78 -0.04
N GLN A 470 1.10 -24.66 0.12
CA GLN A 470 1.85 -25.24 1.22
C GLN A 470 2.39 -24.13 2.13
N VAL A 471 2.35 -24.35 3.45
CA VAL A 471 2.81 -23.33 4.42
C VAL A 471 4.32 -23.48 4.64
N PRO A 472 5.14 -22.47 4.24
CA PRO A 472 6.57 -22.50 4.45
C PRO A 472 6.91 -22.16 5.90
N ALA A 473 7.99 -22.77 6.40
CA ALA A 473 8.68 -22.32 7.59
C ALA A 473 10.03 -21.73 7.16
N LEU A 474 10.18 -20.42 7.31
CA LEU A 474 11.42 -19.69 6.98
C LEU A 474 12.12 -19.26 8.28
N ARG A 475 13.33 -19.76 8.50
CA ARG A 475 14.14 -19.45 9.67
C ARG A 475 15.51 -18.95 9.28
N VAL A 476 16.02 -18.01 10.07
CA VAL A 476 17.37 -17.44 9.90
C VAL A 476 18.26 -17.94 11.03
N TYR A 477 19.44 -18.44 10.66
CA TYR A 477 20.44 -18.91 11.60
C TYR A 477 21.73 -18.14 11.43
N PRO A 478 22.46 -17.81 12.50
CA PRO A 478 23.82 -17.31 12.37
C PRO A 478 24.68 -18.39 11.70
N ALA A 479 25.54 -17.99 10.77
CA ALA A 479 26.47 -18.92 10.16
C ALA A 479 27.59 -19.25 11.13
N VAL A 480 27.72 -20.53 11.47
CA VAL A 480 28.86 -21.03 12.25
C VAL A 480 30.00 -21.37 11.27
N PRO A 481 31.21 -20.81 11.42
CA PRO A 481 32.34 -21.18 10.59
C PRO A 481 32.63 -22.67 10.75
N SER A 482 32.45 -23.45 9.68
CA SER A 482 32.89 -24.86 9.65
C SER A 482 34.05 -24.98 8.70
N PRO A 483 35.19 -25.54 9.12
CA PRO A 483 36.28 -25.84 8.22
C PRO A 483 35.88 -26.98 7.28
N ILE A 484 35.85 -26.71 5.99
CA ILE A 484 35.69 -27.73 4.96
C ILE A 484 37.08 -28.03 4.40
N GLU A 485 37.58 -29.22 4.58
CA GLU A 485 38.92 -29.71 4.12
C GLU A 485 40.09 -28.75 4.42
N GLY A 486 40.13 -28.16 5.61
CA GLY A 486 41.20 -27.24 6.05
C GLY A 486 41.13 -25.83 5.43
N ARG A 487 40.06 -25.47 4.69
CA ARG A 487 39.83 -24.13 4.18
C ARG A 487 38.74 -23.43 5.00
N ILE A 488 39.05 -22.24 5.51
CA ILE A 488 38.02 -21.37 6.10
C ILE A 488 37.23 -20.77 4.94
N VAL A 489 35.98 -21.20 4.77
CA VAL A 489 35.06 -20.57 3.85
C VAL A 489 34.72 -19.17 4.38
N HIS A 490 34.84 -18.15 3.52
CA HIS A 490 34.57 -16.75 3.89
C HIS A 490 33.22 -16.61 4.60
N ARG A 491 33.23 -15.90 5.74
CA ARG A 491 32.05 -15.71 6.63
C ARG A 491 30.86 -15.13 5.87
N VAL A 492 29.85 -15.96 5.64
CA VAL A 492 28.49 -15.48 5.39
C VAL A 492 27.86 -15.22 6.75
N PRO A 493 27.22 -14.06 6.96
CA PRO A 493 26.68 -13.71 8.29
C PRO A 493 25.52 -14.59 8.72
N GLN A 494 24.71 -15.10 7.76
CA GLN A 494 23.47 -15.81 8.03
C GLN A 494 23.22 -16.94 7.02
N ILE A 495 22.50 -17.95 7.47
CA ILE A 495 21.95 -19.04 6.65
C ILE A 495 20.44 -19.03 6.79
N PHE A 496 19.75 -19.06 5.67
CA PHE A 496 18.28 -19.13 5.60
C PHE A 496 17.88 -20.58 5.36
N ARG A 497 16.95 -21.08 6.17
CA ARG A 497 16.39 -22.42 6.02
C ARG A 497 14.91 -22.32 5.74
N VAL A 498 14.46 -22.89 4.61
CA VAL A 498 13.06 -23.03 4.24
C VAL A 498 12.63 -24.48 4.37
N GLN A 499 11.51 -24.73 5.04
CA GLN A 499 10.95 -26.06 5.24
C GLN A 499 9.47 -26.07 4.96
N TRP A 500 8.96 -27.15 4.37
CA TRP A 500 7.54 -27.33 4.18
C TRP A 500 7.17 -28.83 4.17
N TRP A 501 5.89 -29.11 4.34
CA TRP A 501 5.34 -30.45 4.29
C TRP A 501 4.60 -30.65 2.98
N GLU A 502 4.91 -31.70 2.22
CA GLU A 502 4.20 -32.06 1.00
C GLU A 502 2.78 -32.58 1.31
N SER A 503 2.59 -33.20 2.48
CA SER A 503 1.28 -33.70 2.93
C SER A 503 0.51 -32.64 3.73
N PRO A 504 -0.72 -32.29 3.34
CA PRO A 504 -1.58 -31.37 4.10
C PRO A 504 -1.86 -31.82 5.54
N ALA A 505 -1.94 -33.13 5.77
CA ALA A 505 -2.27 -33.70 7.08
C ALA A 505 -1.25 -33.42 8.19
N LYS A 506 -0.06 -32.90 7.86
CA LYS A 506 1.01 -32.59 8.84
C LYS A 506 1.23 -31.09 9.06
N ARG A 507 0.32 -30.25 8.59
CA ARG A 507 0.39 -28.80 8.83
C ARG A 507 0.33 -28.47 10.32
N ARG A 508 1.13 -27.51 10.75
CA ARG A 508 1.19 -27.05 12.15
C ARG A 508 0.46 -25.72 12.37
N CYS A 509 -0.49 -25.35 11.51
CA CYS A 509 -1.30 -24.17 11.60
C CYS A 509 -2.78 -24.54 11.48
N TRP A 510 -3.66 -23.69 11.99
CA TRP A 510 -5.08 -23.77 11.71
C TRP A 510 -5.39 -23.24 10.33
N GLU A 511 -6.51 -23.62 9.77
CA GLU A 511 -6.96 -23.13 8.47
C GLU A 511 -8.50 -23.15 8.37
N ASP A 512 -9.03 -22.25 7.55
CA ASP A 512 -10.39 -22.27 7.05
C ASP A 512 -10.41 -22.39 5.51
N GLU A 513 -11.49 -22.00 4.86
CA GLU A 513 -11.61 -22.02 3.41
C GLU A 513 -10.63 -21.04 2.74
N ASN A 514 -10.37 -19.87 3.34
CA ASN A 514 -9.69 -18.73 2.76
C ASN A 514 -8.26 -18.53 3.27
N TYR A 515 -7.98 -18.91 4.54
CA TYR A 515 -6.75 -18.55 5.22
C TYR A 515 -6.06 -19.73 5.91
N TYR A 516 -4.73 -19.61 6.01
CA TYR A 516 -3.90 -20.28 6.99
C TYR A 516 -3.69 -19.33 8.19
N TYR A 517 -3.73 -19.82 9.41
CA TYR A 517 -3.58 -19.05 10.64
C TYR A 517 -2.27 -19.41 11.35
N ILE A 518 -1.32 -18.47 11.32
CA ILE A 518 0.04 -18.66 11.85
C ILE A 518 0.09 -18.16 13.29
N PRO A 519 0.41 -19.04 14.30
CA PRO A 519 0.47 -18.64 15.69
C PRO A 519 1.53 -17.57 15.95
N ILE A 520 1.21 -16.59 16.78
CA ILE A 520 2.14 -15.68 17.39
C ILE A 520 2.84 -16.40 18.56
N ARG A 521 4.17 -16.25 18.67
CA ARG A 521 4.96 -16.75 19.78
C ARG A 521 5.10 -15.74 20.90
N SER A 522 5.51 -14.54 20.55
CA SER A 522 5.65 -13.40 21.45
C SER A 522 5.49 -12.10 20.65
N VAL A 523 5.14 -11.04 21.38
CA VAL A 523 5.19 -9.66 20.90
C VAL A 523 6.11 -8.92 21.87
N GLU A 524 7.14 -8.27 21.35
CA GLU A 524 8.12 -7.55 22.13
C GLU A 524 8.11 -6.08 21.69
N GLU A 525 8.10 -5.17 22.66
CA GLU A 525 8.21 -3.74 22.42
C GLU A 525 9.67 -3.31 22.53
N GLN A 526 10.11 -2.49 21.58
CA GLN A 526 11.44 -1.87 21.60
C GLN A 526 11.32 -0.40 21.23
N PHE A 527 12.18 0.45 21.77
CA PHE A 527 12.28 1.83 21.30
C PHE A 527 12.93 1.86 19.91
N TYR A 528 12.35 2.63 19.00
CA TYR A 528 12.82 2.77 17.64
C TYR A 528 12.93 4.25 17.26
N GLN A 529 14.03 4.60 16.61
CA GLN A 529 14.24 5.91 16.00
C GLN A 529 14.76 5.71 14.57
N GLY A 530 13.98 6.13 13.59
CA GLY A 530 14.36 5.99 12.18
C GLY A 530 13.16 6.03 11.24
N PRO A 531 13.39 5.81 9.94
CA PRO A 531 12.31 5.86 8.95
C PRO A 531 11.35 4.67 9.09
N VAL A 532 10.06 4.94 8.96
CA VAL A 532 9.00 3.93 8.86
C VAL A 532 8.23 4.11 7.58
N TYR A 533 7.59 3.04 7.10
CA TYR A 533 6.95 2.99 5.80
C TYR A 533 5.55 2.43 5.87
N THR A 534 4.68 2.97 5.02
CA THR A 534 3.38 2.38 4.69
C THR A 534 3.11 2.54 3.21
N MET A 535 2.10 1.85 2.68
CA MET A 535 1.71 2.01 1.28
C MET A 535 0.22 2.09 1.15
N GLU A 536 -0.20 2.64 0.02
CA GLU A 536 -1.57 2.68 -0.39
C GLU A 536 -1.81 1.75 -1.56
N VAL A 537 -2.85 0.92 -1.43
CA VAL A 537 -3.25 -0.10 -2.39
C VAL A 537 -4.69 0.14 -2.81
N ASP A 538 -5.00 -0.05 -4.09
CA ASP A 538 -6.35 0.09 -4.65
C ASP A 538 -7.34 -0.91 -4.05
N GLU A 539 -8.63 -0.62 -4.18
CA GLU A 539 -9.81 -1.43 -3.88
C GLU A 539 -9.82 -2.18 -2.52
N ASP A 540 -8.99 -3.20 -2.36
CA ASP A 540 -8.97 -4.02 -1.13
C ASP A 540 -8.31 -3.33 0.07
N HIS A 541 -7.60 -2.22 -0.15
CA HIS A 541 -6.92 -1.43 0.88
C HIS A 541 -6.12 -2.25 1.90
N SER A 542 -5.55 -3.34 1.41
CA SER A 542 -4.77 -4.29 2.18
C SER A 542 -3.60 -4.79 1.35
N TYR A 543 -2.60 -5.33 2.02
CA TYR A 543 -1.47 -5.97 1.36
C TYR A 543 -0.87 -7.05 2.26
N LEU A 544 0.02 -7.86 1.71
CA LEU A 544 0.73 -8.87 2.48
C LEU A 544 2.12 -8.36 2.86
N ALA A 545 2.35 -8.23 4.18
CA ALA A 545 3.64 -7.90 4.75
C ALA A 545 4.22 -9.12 5.48
N GLY A 546 5.43 -9.55 5.14
CA GLY A 546 6.03 -10.75 5.72
C GLY A 546 5.16 -12.00 5.60
N PHE A 547 4.41 -12.15 4.50
CA PHE A 547 3.40 -13.19 4.17
C PHE A 547 2.02 -13.01 4.81
N VAL A 548 1.83 -12.18 5.85
CA VAL A 548 0.54 -12.03 6.55
C VAL A 548 -0.25 -10.84 6.05
N SER A 549 -1.56 -10.92 6.21
CA SER A 549 -2.51 -9.91 5.75
C SER A 549 -2.54 -8.71 6.69
N THR A 550 -2.47 -7.49 6.11
CA THR A 550 -2.47 -6.20 6.82
C THR A 550 -3.28 -5.15 6.06
N SER A 551 -3.63 -4.04 6.72
CA SER A 551 -4.45 -2.96 6.14
C SER A 551 -3.75 -1.60 6.07
N ASN A 552 -4.37 -0.63 5.36
CA ASN A 552 -3.97 0.78 5.25
C ASN A 552 -5.12 1.78 5.58
N CYS A 553 -5.01 3.14 5.43
CA CYS A 553 -5.92 4.21 5.98
C CYS A 553 -7.16 4.57 5.12
N GLN A 554 -8.30 5.14 5.70
CA GLN A 554 -9.63 5.29 5.07
C GLN A 554 -9.94 6.57 4.25
N ASN A 555 -9.69 7.80 4.70
CA ASN A 555 -10.13 9.04 4.00
C ASN A 555 -8.97 9.84 3.39
N TRP A 556 -7.99 9.16 2.84
CA TRP A 556 -6.74 9.81 2.45
C TRP A 556 -6.84 10.68 1.20
N ILE A 557 -7.71 10.32 0.21
CA ILE A 557 -7.83 11.05 -1.09
C ILE A 557 -8.03 12.55 -0.89
N VAL A 558 -8.82 12.93 0.10
CA VAL A 558 -9.17 14.33 0.36
C VAL A 558 -8.50 14.85 1.65
N SER A 559 -8.19 13.99 2.63
CA SER A 559 -7.53 14.38 3.88
C SER A 559 -6.02 14.54 3.74
N GLN A 560 -5.39 13.76 2.85
CA GLN A 560 -3.95 13.73 2.65
C GLN A 560 -3.49 14.44 1.36
N THR A 561 -4.35 15.21 0.72
CA THR A 561 -4.15 15.81 -0.62
C THR A 561 -2.85 16.61 -0.76
N LEU A 562 -2.41 17.34 0.27
CA LEU A 562 -1.11 18.02 0.29
C LEU A 562 0.01 17.19 0.89
N ARG A 563 -0.34 16.07 1.49
CA ARG A 563 0.59 15.05 1.98
C ARG A 563 0.81 13.95 0.95
N ASP A 564 -0.10 13.87 -0.06
CA ASP A 564 -0.05 12.91 -1.15
C ASP A 564 -0.48 13.55 -2.48
N LYS A 565 0.42 13.59 -3.47
CA LYS A 565 0.14 14.16 -4.81
C LYS A 565 -0.84 13.34 -5.65
N ASN A 566 -1.07 12.08 -5.31
CA ASN A 566 -2.04 11.20 -5.98
C ASN A 566 -3.37 11.10 -5.23
N ALA A 567 -3.52 11.79 -4.10
CA ALA A 567 -4.83 12.12 -3.59
C ALA A 567 -5.52 12.93 -4.68
N GLY A 568 -6.22 12.22 -5.58
CA GLY A 568 -6.60 12.71 -6.91
C GLY A 568 -7.80 13.65 -6.94
N ALA A 569 -8.09 14.35 -5.85
CA ALA A 569 -9.08 15.41 -5.85
C ALA A 569 -8.43 16.69 -6.36
N LEU A 570 -8.69 17.03 -7.63
CA LEU A 570 -8.33 18.33 -8.14
C LEU A 570 -9.26 19.39 -7.52
N PRO A 571 -8.74 20.58 -7.15
CA PRO A 571 -9.57 21.70 -6.72
C PRO A 571 -10.39 22.19 -7.90
N HIS A 572 -11.71 22.31 -7.68
CA HIS A 572 -12.63 22.94 -8.63
C HIS A 572 -12.89 24.37 -8.18
N ASP A 573 -12.50 25.33 -8.97
CA ASP A 573 -12.74 26.75 -8.69
C ASP A 573 -14.23 27.02 -8.67
N VAL A 574 -14.69 27.72 -7.62
CA VAL A 574 -16.10 28.05 -7.44
C VAL A 574 -16.23 29.27 -6.52
N THR A 575 -17.20 30.12 -6.80
CA THR A 575 -17.54 31.26 -5.94
C THR A 575 -18.66 30.89 -4.94
N PRO A 576 -18.82 31.65 -3.84
CA PRO A 576 -19.94 31.48 -2.93
C PRO A 576 -21.30 31.55 -3.64
N GLU A 577 -21.45 32.50 -4.58
CA GLU A 577 -22.66 32.73 -5.33
C GLU A 577 -23.03 31.54 -6.25
N GLU A 578 -22.02 30.96 -6.90
CA GLU A 578 -22.20 29.76 -7.73
C GLU A 578 -22.63 28.54 -6.90
N LEU A 579 -22.02 28.33 -5.71
CA LEU A 579 -22.41 27.24 -4.80
C LEU A 579 -23.86 27.40 -4.33
N VAL A 580 -24.22 28.60 -3.90
CA VAL A 580 -25.57 28.87 -3.42
C VAL A 580 -26.61 28.83 -4.56
N SER A 581 -26.28 29.33 -5.75
CA SER A 581 -27.13 29.19 -6.94
C SER A 581 -27.36 27.73 -7.32
N LEU A 582 -26.31 26.90 -7.18
CA LEU A 582 -26.40 25.46 -7.39
C LEU A 582 -27.33 24.81 -6.35
N ALA A 583 -27.22 25.19 -5.07
CA ALA A 583 -28.11 24.73 -4.02
C ALA A 583 -29.60 25.05 -4.34
N GLN A 584 -29.88 26.28 -4.72
CA GLN A 584 -31.21 26.72 -5.09
C GLN A 584 -31.75 25.98 -6.31
N ARG A 585 -30.94 25.83 -7.37
CA ARG A 585 -31.31 25.12 -8.62
C ARG A 585 -31.77 23.69 -8.36
N TYR A 586 -31.16 23.01 -7.38
CA TYR A 586 -31.49 21.64 -6.99
C TYR A 586 -32.47 21.54 -5.84
N GLY A 587 -33.08 22.67 -5.41
CA GLY A 587 -34.07 22.71 -4.34
C GLY A 587 -33.50 22.35 -2.96
N ALA A 588 -32.20 22.56 -2.73
CA ALA A 588 -31.64 22.43 -1.41
C ALA A 588 -32.13 23.55 -0.48
N ARG A 589 -32.40 23.17 0.78
CA ARG A 589 -32.80 24.11 1.84
C ARG A 589 -31.69 24.44 2.82
N ALA A 590 -30.57 23.72 2.70
CA ALA A 590 -29.39 23.95 3.55
C ALA A 590 -28.10 23.80 2.73
N VAL A 591 -27.05 24.51 3.17
CA VAL A 591 -25.69 24.40 2.68
C VAL A 591 -24.79 23.95 3.85
N ILE A 592 -24.10 22.83 3.67
CA ILE A 592 -23.33 22.18 4.74
C ILE A 592 -21.87 22.07 4.34
N SER A 593 -20.97 22.58 5.18
CA SER A 593 -19.53 22.29 5.08
C SER A 593 -19.24 20.97 5.77
N SER A 594 -18.71 20.03 5.01
CA SER A 594 -18.40 18.65 5.43
C SER A 594 -17.24 18.13 4.61
N TYR A 595 -16.99 16.83 4.71
CA TYR A 595 -15.83 16.14 4.14
C TYR A 595 -14.50 16.66 4.72
N ASN A 596 -13.62 15.75 5.17
CA ASN A 596 -12.43 16.06 5.97
C ASN A 596 -12.77 16.82 7.26
N GLU A 597 -12.10 17.96 7.50
CA GLU A 597 -12.37 18.79 8.67
C GLU A 597 -12.64 20.25 8.27
N PRO A 598 -13.88 20.72 8.33
CA PRO A 598 -14.22 22.07 7.90
C PRO A 598 -13.65 23.19 8.77
N LEU A 599 -13.22 22.94 10.03
CA LEU A 599 -12.59 23.94 10.87
C LEU A 599 -11.35 24.58 10.24
N ILE A 600 -10.57 23.79 9.49
CA ILE A 600 -9.34 24.30 8.84
C ILE A 600 -9.62 25.22 7.65
N THR A 601 -10.86 25.30 7.19
CA THR A 601 -11.32 26.13 6.05
C THR A 601 -12.46 27.07 6.42
N SER A 602 -12.56 27.45 7.71
CA SER A 602 -13.66 28.24 8.26
C SER A 602 -13.87 29.58 7.56
N GLU A 603 -12.80 30.28 7.17
CA GLU A 603 -12.91 31.58 6.51
C GLU A 603 -13.61 31.48 5.14
N TRP A 604 -13.31 30.41 4.36
CA TRP A 604 -14.03 30.13 3.11
C TRP A 604 -15.49 29.73 3.39
N ALA A 605 -15.71 28.83 4.35
CA ALA A 605 -17.06 28.41 4.71
C ALA A 605 -17.93 29.58 5.12
N VAL A 606 -17.40 30.55 5.89
CA VAL A 606 -18.13 31.75 6.28
C VAL A 606 -18.56 32.57 5.06
N SER A 607 -17.72 32.72 4.03
CA SER A 607 -18.10 33.47 2.82
C SER A 607 -19.26 32.78 2.08
N VAL A 608 -19.27 31.46 2.01
CA VAL A 608 -20.38 30.68 1.44
C VAL A 608 -21.63 30.80 2.29
N PHE A 609 -21.51 30.76 3.62
CA PHE A 609 -22.65 30.87 4.55
C PHE A 609 -23.27 32.26 4.58
N GLN A 610 -22.48 33.32 4.41
CA GLN A 610 -23.01 34.67 4.23
C GLN A 610 -23.93 34.75 3.04
N GLU A 611 -23.54 34.18 1.90
CA GLU A 611 -24.38 34.13 0.71
C GLU A 611 -25.61 33.22 0.92
N ALA A 612 -25.42 32.02 1.51
CA ALA A 612 -26.53 31.11 1.81
C ALA A 612 -27.60 31.78 2.71
N LYS A 613 -27.16 32.52 3.75
CA LYS A 613 -28.03 33.27 4.64
C LYS A 613 -28.83 34.38 3.90
N ARG A 614 -28.16 35.12 3.00
CA ARG A 614 -28.82 36.12 2.17
C ARG A 614 -29.94 35.54 1.31
N GLN A 615 -29.80 34.29 0.90
CA GLN A 615 -30.74 33.53 0.10
C GLN A 615 -31.74 32.72 0.93
N GLY A 616 -31.75 32.87 2.26
CA GLY A 616 -32.66 32.18 3.17
C GLY A 616 -32.38 30.69 3.36
N LEU A 617 -31.19 30.24 3.04
CA LEU A 617 -30.77 28.85 3.25
C LEU A 617 -30.16 28.66 4.65
N LEU A 618 -30.43 27.51 5.24
CA LEU A 618 -29.83 27.09 6.49
C LEU A 618 -28.38 26.65 6.29
N THR A 619 -27.53 26.79 7.31
CA THR A 619 -26.10 26.49 7.23
C THR A 619 -25.67 25.49 8.29
N GLY A 620 -24.77 24.56 7.94
CA GLY A 620 -24.38 23.50 8.84
C GLY A 620 -22.88 23.10 8.74
N TYR A 621 -22.36 22.56 9.83
CA TYR A 621 -21.03 21.91 9.91
C TYR A 621 -21.13 20.44 10.28
N VAL A 622 -20.27 19.64 9.66
CA VAL A 622 -19.99 18.24 10.01
C VAL A 622 -18.51 18.14 10.36
N SER A 623 -18.15 18.02 11.64
CA SER A 623 -16.81 18.24 12.16
C SER A 623 -16.38 17.13 13.14
N ASN A 624 -15.08 17.00 13.37
CA ASN A 624 -14.50 16.14 14.41
C ASN A 624 -14.52 16.77 15.82
N GLY A 625 -14.98 18.02 15.95
CA GLY A 625 -15.16 18.72 17.23
C GLY A 625 -13.87 19.29 17.84
N ASN A 626 -12.72 19.22 17.18
CA ASN A 626 -11.44 19.76 17.69
C ASN A 626 -11.38 21.30 17.53
N ALA A 627 -12.42 22.00 18.01
CA ALA A 627 -12.62 23.43 17.84
C ALA A 627 -11.96 24.28 18.93
N THR A 628 -11.68 25.55 18.62
CA THR A 628 -11.33 26.57 19.59
C THR A 628 -12.53 27.51 19.84
N ARG A 629 -12.55 28.23 20.95
CA ARG A 629 -13.59 29.24 21.20
C ARG A 629 -13.59 30.34 20.13
N GLU A 630 -12.40 30.73 19.67
CA GLU A 630 -12.22 31.78 18.67
C GLU A 630 -12.87 31.40 17.34
N VAL A 631 -12.66 30.16 16.85
CA VAL A 631 -13.28 29.72 15.59
C VAL A 631 -14.81 29.60 15.73
N LEU A 632 -15.31 29.13 16.90
CA LEU A 632 -16.73 29.00 17.12
C LEU A 632 -17.43 30.38 17.19
N GLN A 633 -16.79 31.36 17.85
CA GLN A 633 -17.29 32.75 17.87
C GLN A 633 -17.26 33.38 16.46
N TYR A 634 -16.25 33.06 15.64
CA TYR A 634 -16.15 33.51 14.25
C TYR A 634 -17.26 32.93 13.37
N LEU A 635 -17.62 31.66 13.60
CA LEU A 635 -18.67 30.94 12.85
C LEU A 635 -20.08 31.35 13.30
N ARG A 636 -20.27 31.66 14.57
CA ARG A 636 -21.62 31.80 15.19
C ARG A 636 -22.61 32.72 14.44
N PRO A 637 -22.20 33.87 13.88
CA PRO A 637 -23.16 34.74 13.16
C PRO A 637 -23.71 34.12 11.86
N TYR A 638 -23.03 33.12 11.33
CA TYR A 638 -23.27 32.56 9.97
C TYR A 638 -23.64 31.09 9.96
N LEU A 639 -23.54 30.40 11.10
CA LEU A 639 -23.72 28.96 11.20
C LEU A 639 -24.89 28.66 12.14
N ASP A 640 -25.86 27.85 11.68
CA ASP A 640 -27.06 27.46 12.45
C ASP A 640 -26.83 26.12 13.19
N CYS A 641 -26.34 25.11 12.47
CA CYS A 641 -26.33 23.73 12.91
C CYS A 641 -24.92 23.17 12.94
N TYR A 642 -24.60 22.41 13.97
CA TYR A 642 -23.29 21.78 14.18
C TYR A 642 -23.47 20.30 14.51
N LYS A 643 -22.87 19.42 13.74
CA LYS A 643 -22.79 17.99 14.00
C LYS A 643 -21.36 17.63 14.34
N ILE A 644 -21.15 16.91 15.45
CA ILE A 644 -19.84 16.48 15.89
C ILE A 644 -19.74 14.97 15.95
N ASP A 645 -18.65 14.43 15.37
CA ASP A 645 -18.29 13.03 15.52
C ASP A 645 -17.52 12.82 16.84
N LEU A 646 -18.20 12.39 17.90
CA LEU A 646 -17.55 11.90 19.13
C LEU A 646 -17.15 10.42 18.91
N LYS A 647 -15.91 10.20 18.53
CA LYS A 647 -15.44 8.92 18.01
C LYS A 647 -15.18 7.86 19.10
N THR A 648 -14.86 8.28 20.31
CA THR A 648 -14.54 7.41 21.45
C THR A 648 -14.56 8.24 22.74
N PHE A 649 -14.67 7.59 23.91
CA PHE A 649 -14.54 8.26 25.21
C PHE A 649 -13.20 7.90 25.90
N GLN A 650 -12.23 7.40 25.13
CA GLN A 650 -10.90 7.03 25.61
C GLN A 650 -9.84 8.00 25.04
N ASP A 651 -9.11 8.74 25.91
CA ASP A 651 -8.07 9.68 25.46
C ASP A 651 -6.96 8.97 24.65
N LYS A 652 -6.59 7.74 25.06
CA LYS A 652 -5.64 6.91 24.29
C LYS A 652 -6.07 6.72 22.83
N ASN A 653 -7.36 6.49 22.59
CA ASN A 653 -7.90 6.30 21.23
C ASN A 653 -7.90 7.64 20.46
N TYR A 654 -8.22 8.77 21.13
CA TYR A 654 -8.14 10.09 20.51
C TYR A 654 -6.70 10.49 20.14
N ARG A 655 -5.71 10.14 20.98
CA ARG A 655 -4.29 10.40 20.67
C ARG A 655 -3.83 9.67 19.43
N VAL A 656 -4.30 8.43 19.23
CA VAL A 656 -4.05 7.65 18.00
C VAL A 656 -4.65 8.35 16.77
N LEU A 657 -5.81 9.01 16.92
CA LEU A 657 -6.43 9.79 15.86
C LEU A 657 -5.77 11.17 15.64
N GLY A 658 -4.78 11.53 16.45
CA GLY A 658 -4.07 12.81 16.39
C GLY A 658 -4.79 13.96 17.10
N ALA A 659 -5.72 13.67 18.02
CA ALA A 659 -6.41 14.66 18.84
C ALA A 659 -6.31 14.33 20.34
N VAL A 660 -6.94 15.14 21.18
CA VAL A 660 -7.01 14.98 22.64
C VAL A 660 -8.48 14.97 23.04
N LEU A 661 -8.94 13.90 23.72
CA LEU A 661 -10.35 13.75 24.12
C LEU A 661 -10.90 14.99 24.82
N ALA A 662 -10.19 15.50 25.84
CA ALA A 662 -10.64 16.66 26.61
C ALA A 662 -10.97 17.88 25.72
N ARG A 663 -10.17 18.13 24.68
CA ARG A 663 -10.40 19.25 23.75
C ARG A 663 -11.66 19.07 22.89
N VAL A 664 -11.97 17.82 22.51
CA VAL A 664 -13.19 17.51 21.76
C VAL A 664 -14.41 17.66 22.67
N LEU A 665 -14.33 17.20 23.92
CA LEU A 665 -15.39 17.36 24.91
C LEU A 665 -15.64 18.86 25.22
N ASP A 666 -14.58 19.66 25.39
CA ASP A 666 -14.68 21.11 25.53
C ASP A 666 -15.33 21.75 24.29
N GLY A 667 -14.96 21.27 23.09
CA GLY A 667 -15.55 21.70 21.82
C GLY A 667 -17.04 21.46 21.76
N ILE A 668 -17.51 20.28 22.17
CA ILE A 668 -18.94 19.93 22.26
C ILE A 668 -19.68 20.88 23.22
N ALA A 669 -19.13 21.09 24.43
CA ALA A 669 -19.71 21.99 25.43
C ALA A 669 -19.78 23.44 24.92
N MET A 670 -18.70 23.96 24.30
CA MET A 670 -18.66 25.31 23.74
C MET A 670 -19.66 25.51 22.58
N VAL A 671 -19.84 24.52 21.73
CA VAL A 671 -20.83 24.58 20.63
C VAL A 671 -22.24 24.74 21.18
N HIS A 672 -22.59 23.97 22.21
CA HIS A 672 -23.88 24.09 22.89
C HIS A 672 -24.04 25.43 23.62
N GLU A 673 -23.02 25.85 24.40
CA GLU A 673 -22.99 27.12 25.14
C GLU A 673 -23.20 28.32 24.22
N LEU A 674 -22.58 28.30 23.03
CA LEU A 674 -22.70 29.38 22.04
C LEU A 674 -24.05 29.37 21.27
N GLY A 675 -24.93 28.42 21.56
CA GLY A 675 -26.29 28.34 21.03
C GLY A 675 -26.40 27.84 19.59
N PHE A 676 -25.45 27.04 19.09
CA PHE A 676 -25.63 26.28 17.85
C PHE A 676 -26.63 25.14 18.09
N TRP A 677 -27.43 24.78 17.10
CA TRP A 677 -28.13 23.50 17.14
C TRP A 677 -27.11 22.39 17.03
N LEU A 678 -27.04 21.51 18.04
CA LEU A 678 -25.99 20.48 18.14
C LEU A 678 -26.59 19.07 18.04
N GLU A 679 -26.05 18.25 17.15
CA GLU A 679 -26.27 16.79 17.13
C GLU A 679 -24.95 16.04 17.21
N ILE A 680 -24.89 14.93 17.92
CA ILE A 680 -23.69 14.13 18.14
C ILE A 680 -23.79 12.80 17.42
N VAL A 681 -22.73 12.38 16.77
CA VAL A 681 -22.65 11.07 16.12
C VAL A 681 -21.51 10.26 16.73
N THR A 682 -21.80 9.01 17.05
CA THR A 682 -20.79 8.00 17.40
C THR A 682 -20.90 6.85 16.41
N LEU A 683 -19.90 6.69 15.55
CA LEU A 683 -19.76 5.47 14.76
C LEU A 683 -19.35 4.36 15.72
N VAL A 684 -20.29 3.47 16.03
CA VAL A 684 -20.06 2.35 16.95
C VAL A 684 -19.27 1.28 16.21
N VAL A 685 -18.06 1.05 16.66
CA VAL A 685 -17.12 0.12 16.03
C VAL A 685 -16.84 -1.03 17.00
N PRO A 686 -17.21 -2.28 16.66
CA PRO A 686 -17.00 -3.43 17.56
C PRO A 686 -15.55 -3.56 18.01
N GLY A 687 -15.35 -3.74 19.32
CA GLY A 687 -14.03 -3.85 19.94
C GLY A 687 -13.23 -2.56 20.07
N PHE A 688 -13.76 -1.42 19.60
CA PHE A 688 -13.09 -0.12 19.70
C PHE A 688 -13.77 0.83 20.70
N ASN A 689 -15.10 1.02 20.58
CA ASN A 689 -15.89 1.95 21.39
C ASN A 689 -17.29 1.43 21.68
N ASP A 690 -17.53 0.12 21.53
CA ASP A 690 -18.85 -0.53 21.66
C ASP A 690 -19.10 -1.13 23.05
N SER A 691 -18.20 -0.94 24.03
CA SER A 691 -18.41 -1.41 25.39
C SER A 691 -19.53 -0.62 26.09
N ASP A 692 -20.34 -1.31 26.90
CA ASP A 692 -21.44 -0.68 27.64
C ASP A 692 -20.96 0.46 28.54
N ASP A 693 -19.78 0.34 29.14
CA ASP A 693 -19.20 1.37 29.99
C ASP A 693 -18.82 2.63 29.22
N GLU A 694 -18.23 2.48 28.05
CA GLU A 694 -17.85 3.63 27.21
C GLU A 694 -19.09 4.31 26.63
N LEU A 695 -20.06 3.55 26.10
CA LEU A 695 -21.32 4.09 25.61
C LEU A 695 -22.09 4.83 26.71
N ARG A 696 -22.09 4.30 27.97
CA ARG A 696 -22.67 4.95 29.12
C ARG A 696 -21.94 6.24 29.54
N GLN A 697 -20.61 6.29 29.42
CA GLN A 697 -19.81 7.50 29.64
C GLN A 697 -20.17 8.59 28.63
N ILE A 698 -20.26 8.24 27.33
CA ILE A 698 -20.69 9.16 26.26
C ILE A 698 -22.08 9.70 26.58
N ALA A 699 -23.06 8.82 26.84
CA ALA A 699 -24.44 9.24 27.13
C ALA A 699 -24.53 10.15 28.35
N LYS A 700 -23.87 9.83 29.47
CA LYS A 700 -23.82 10.66 30.67
C LYS A 700 -23.18 12.02 30.42
N PHE A 701 -22.12 12.09 29.64
CA PHE A 701 -21.49 13.36 29.26
C PHE A 701 -22.49 14.23 28.46
N LEU A 702 -23.18 13.66 27.48
CA LEU A 702 -24.17 14.40 26.71
C LEU A 702 -25.33 14.91 27.56
N VAL A 703 -25.88 14.07 28.45
CA VAL A 703 -26.93 14.46 29.41
C VAL A 703 -26.46 15.57 30.33
N SER A 704 -25.18 15.59 30.75
CA SER A 704 -24.64 16.64 31.60
C SER A 704 -24.61 18.01 30.94
N ILE A 705 -24.64 18.06 29.60
CA ILE A 705 -24.75 19.29 28.81
C ILE A 705 -26.23 19.61 28.55
N SER A 706 -26.97 18.68 27.95
CA SER A 706 -28.41 18.76 27.73
C SER A 706 -29.00 17.39 27.39
N PRO A 707 -30.11 16.97 28.03
CA PRO A 707 -30.82 15.74 27.65
C PRO A 707 -31.46 15.82 26.26
N ASP A 708 -31.56 17.00 25.68
CA ASP A 708 -32.18 17.27 24.38
C ASP A 708 -31.21 17.17 23.19
N ILE A 709 -29.91 16.92 23.43
CA ILE A 709 -28.94 16.69 22.35
C ILE A 709 -29.24 15.38 21.67
N PRO A 710 -29.58 15.33 20.39
CA PRO A 710 -29.74 14.09 19.66
C PRO A 710 -28.42 13.35 19.53
N TRP A 711 -28.43 12.07 19.95
CA TRP A 711 -27.27 11.20 19.83
C TRP A 711 -27.52 10.11 18.78
N HIS A 712 -26.71 10.11 17.72
CA HIS A 712 -26.75 9.11 16.65
C HIS A 712 -25.69 8.04 16.88
N VAL A 713 -26.12 6.83 17.17
CA VAL A 713 -25.26 5.63 17.21
C VAL A 713 -25.37 4.93 15.86
N THR A 714 -24.33 5.02 15.05
CA THR A 714 -24.35 4.53 13.68
C THR A 714 -23.52 3.27 13.51
N ALA A 715 -24.03 2.33 12.70
CA ALA A 715 -23.29 1.10 12.41
C ALA A 715 -22.03 1.40 11.61
N PHE A 716 -20.95 0.82 12.04
CA PHE A 716 -19.77 0.66 11.21
C PHE A 716 -20.05 -0.42 10.15
N HIS A 717 -19.75 -0.12 8.91
CA HIS A 717 -19.68 -1.07 7.81
C HIS A 717 -18.23 -1.30 7.44
N LYS A 718 -17.93 -2.54 7.07
CA LYS A 718 -16.69 -2.88 6.37
C LYS A 718 -16.69 -2.17 5.03
N ASP A 719 -16.19 -0.96 5.00
CA ASP A 719 -16.17 -0.17 3.79
C ASP A 719 -14.78 0.39 3.57
N TYR A 720 -14.38 0.51 2.32
CA TYR A 720 -13.11 1.07 1.89
C TYR A 720 -11.88 0.36 2.49
N LYS A 721 -11.35 0.72 3.63
CA LYS A 721 -10.11 0.20 4.23
C LYS A 721 -10.32 -0.50 5.58
N MET A 722 -11.51 -0.37 6.14
CA MET A 722 -11.88 -1.05 7.37
C MET A 722 -12.68 -2.32 7.01
N THR A 723 -11.97 -3.38 6.66
CA THR A 723 -12.56 -4.71 6.47
C THR A 723 -12.77 -5.44 7.79
N ASP A 724 -12.48 -4.78 8.91
CA ASP A 724 -12.56 -5.28 10.27
C ASP A 724 -12.56 -4.08 11.25
N PRO A 725 -13.28 -4.13 12.36
CA PRO A 725 -14.06 -5.27 12.88
C PRO A 725 -15.25 -5.63 11.98
N GLU A 726 -15.99 -6.71 12.35
CA GLU A 726 -17.24 -7.04 11.67
C GLU A 726 -18.18 -5.84 11.64
N ASN A 727 -19.10 -5.83 10.67
CA ASN A 727 -20.16 -4.82 10.64
C ASN A 727 -20.85 -4.80 11.99
N THR A 728 -21.16 -3.62 12.49
CA THR A 728 -21.86 -3.49 13.74
C THR A 728 -23.23 -4.18 13.65
N PRO A 729 -23.50 -5.21 14.48
CA PRO A 729 -24.80 -5.85 14.49
C PRO A 729 -25.90 -4.88 14.92
N ALA A 730 -27.13 -5.10 14.44
CA ALA A 730 -28.29 -4.29 14.82
C ALA A 730 -28.52 -4.29 16.35
N GLU A 731 -28.31 -5.45 17.00
CA GLU A 731 -28.42 -5.62 18.45
C GLU A 731 -27.47 -4.71 19.23
N THR A 732 -26.26 -4.47 18.72
CA THR A 732 -25.29 -3.55 19.34
C THR A 732 -25.81 -2.10 19.28
N LEU A 733 -26.39 -1.67 18.15
CA LEU A 733 -26.98 -0.33 18.05
C LEU A 733 -28.23 -0.17 18.91
N ILE A 734 -29.10 -1.20 18.97
CA ILE A 734 -30.27 -1.21 19.83
C ILE A 734 -29.85 -1.09 21.29
N ARG A 735 -28.83 -1.86 21.71
CA ARG A 735 -28.26 -1.77 23.05
C ARG A 735 -27.66 -0.39 23.35
N ALA A 736 -26.92 0.19 22.41
CA ALA A 736 -26.35 1.53 22.55
C ALA A 736 -27.45 2.61 22.69
N ALA A 737 -28.50 2.49 21.89
CA ALA A 737 -29.65 3.40 21.98
C ALA A 737 -30.36 3.26 23.34
N GLN A 738 -30.55 2.04 23.83
CA GLN A 738 -31.15 1.82 25.16
C GLN A 738 -30.31 2.43 26.28
N ILE A 739 -28.96 2.24 26.22
CA ILE A 739 -28.02 2.88 27.18
C ILE A 739 -28.19 4.40 27.17
N GLY A 740 -28.37 5.02 26.01
CA GLY A 740 -28.59 6.45 25.88
C GLY A 740 -29.90 6.90 26.53
N TYR A 741 -31.01 6.20 26.31
CA TYR A 741 -32.28 6.48 26.97
C TYR A 741 -32.20 6.25 28.47
N ASP A 742 -31.60 5.15 28.94
CA ASP A 742 -31.40 4.83 30.36
C ASP A 742 -30.52 5.86 31.07
N ALA A 743 -29.61 6.50 30.36
CA ALA A 743 -28.81 7.62 30.89
C ALA A 743 -29.57 8.93 30.99
N GLY A 744 -30.74 9.06 30.31
CA GLY A 744 -31.62 10.22 30.37
C GLY A 744 -31.67 11.07 29.10
N LEU A 745 -31.09 10.64 27.98
CA LEU A 745 -31.25 11.33 26.71
C LEU A 745 -32.69 11.21 26.19
N HIS A 746 -33.25 12.29 25.67
CA HIS A 746 -34.58 12.29 25.08
C HIS A 746 -34.62 11.77 23.65
N PHE A 747 -33.49 11.85 22.91
CA PHE A 747 -33.42 11.53 21.49
C PHE A 747 -32.15 10.72 21.20
N VAL A 748 -32.33 9.45 20.90
CA VAL A 748 -31.22 8.57 20.47
C VAL A 748 -31.64 7.85 19.18
N TYR A 749 -30.79 7.92 18.19
CA TYR A 749 -31.05 7.39 16.86
C TYR A 749 -30.01 6.33 16.45
N THR A 750 -30.48 5.30 15.76
CA THR A 750 -29.62 4.34 15.11
C THR A 750 -29.50 4.67 13.62
N GLY A 751 -28.31 4.47 13.04
CA GLY A 751 -28.06 4.75 11.62
C GLY A 751 -27.26 3.67 10.91
N ASN A 752 -27.22 3.75 9.60
CA ASN A 752 -26.51 2.86 8.67
C ASN A 752 -27.04 1.40 8.58
N LEU A 753 -28.17 1.09 9.23
CA LEU A 753 -28.87 -0.21 9.16
C LEU A 753 -30.37 0.00 8.89
N PRO A 754 -30.78 0.46 7.69
CA PRO A 754 -32.17 0.82 7.40
C PRO A 754 -33.16 -0.33 7.68
N GLY A 755 -34.20 -0.07 8.48
CA GLY A 755 -35.25 -1.03 8.81
C GLY A 755 -34.86 -2.16 9.77
N MET A 756 -33.58 -2.23 10.20
CA MET A 756 -33.10 -3.32 11.05
C MET A 756 -33.15 -3.02 12.55
N THR A 757 -33.31 -1.74 12.94
CA THR A 757 -33.25 -1.29 14.33
C THR A 757 -34.61 -0.81 14.86
N GLY A 758 -35.67 -0.98 14.07
CA GLY A 758 -37.05 -0.74 14.46
C GLY A 758 -37.33 0.71 14.84
N ARG A 759 -37.88 0.92 16.05
CA ARG A 759 -38.28 2.25 16.51
C ARG A 759 -37.16 3.28 16.59
N TYR A 760 -35.90 2.86 16.68
CA TYR A 760 -34.76 3.77 16.94
C TYR A 760 -34.32 4.59 15.73
N GLU A 761 -34.89 4.37 14.56
CA GLU A 761 -34.73 5.25 13.40
C GLU A 761 -35.69 6.48 13.44
N ASN A 762 -36.72 6.44 14.27
CA ASN A 762 -37.83 7.35 14.31
C ASN A 762 -37.73 8.35 15.46
N THR A 763 -38.37 9.52 15.29
CA THR A 763 -38.48 10.51 16.36
C THR A 763 -39.81 10.32 17.12
N TYR A 764 -39.74 10.21 18.43
CA TYR A 764 -40.87 10.09 19.34
C TYR A 764 -40.95 11.29 20.29
N CYS A 765 -42.14 11.66 20.68
CA CYS A 765 -42.34 12.68 21.70
C CYS A 765 -41.86 12.20 23.06
N PRO A 766 -40.90 12.89 23.74
CA PRO A 766 -40.43 12.48 25.07
C PRO A 766 -41.46 12.69 26.17
N GLY A 767 -42.58 13.36 25.87
CA GLY A 767 -43.67 13.57 26.84
C GLY A 767 -44.75 12.49 26.78
N CYS A 768 -45.28 12.19 25.59
CA CYS A 768 -46.42 11.25 25.44
C CYS A 768 -46.11 9.97 24.66
N GLY A 769 -44.86 9.82 24.12
CA GLY A 769 -44.45 8.63 23.40
C GLY A 769 -44.98 8.56 21.94
N ALA A 770 -45.70 9.57 21.46
CA ALA A 770 -46.27 9.59 20.11
C ALA A 770 -45.15 9.58 19.03
N LEU A 771 -45.37 8.85 17.95
CA LEU A 771 -44.52 8.90 16.76
C LEU A 771 -44.66 10.25 16.06
N LEU A 772 -43.58 11.00 15.93
CA LEU A 772 -43.56 12.32 15.35
C LEU A 772 -42.97 12.32 13.94
N ILE A 773 -41.85 11.68 13.73
CA ILE A 773 -41.20 11.57 12.43
C ILE A 773 -40.83 10.10 12.20
N GLU A 774 -41.40 9.57 11.13
CA GLU A 774 -41.11 8.21 10.69
C GLU A 774 -40.05 8.23 9.60
N ARG A 775 -39.01 7.36 9.73
CA ARG A 775 -37.92 7.27 8.78
C ARG A 775 -37.65 5.82 8.36
N TYR A 776 -37.15 5.69 7.15
CA TYR A 776 -36.53 4.46 6.66
C TYR A 776 -35.16 4.83 6.04
N GLY A 777 -34.09 4.55 6.74
CA GLY A 777 -32.75 5.01 6.39
C GLY A 777 -32.68 6.54 6.34
N PHE A 778 -32.32 7.09 5.18
CA PHE A 778 -32.23 8.54 5.00
C PHE A 778 -33.50 9.18 4.43
N SER A 779 -34.59 8.44 4.32
CA SER A 779 -35.86 8.94 3.80
C SER A 779 -36.84 9.18 4.93
N VAL A 780 -37.46 10.37 4.97
CA VAL A 780 -38.57 10.68 5.86
C VAL A 780 -39.85 10.19 5.20
N VAL A 781 -40.50 9.21 5.85
CA VAL A 781 -41.75 8.61 5.39
C VAL A 781 -42.95 9.51 5.80
N GLN A 782 -42.95 9.99 7.06
CA GLN A 782 -43.97 10.85 7.60
C GLN A 782 -43.38 11.86 8.58
N ASN A 783 -43.85 13.09 8.56
CA ASN A 783 -43.56 14.12 9.57
C ASN A 783 -44.89 14.68 10.09
N ARG A 784 -45.20 14.47 11.34
CA ARG A 784 -46.41 14.87 12.06
C ARG A 784 -46.23 16.15 12.88
N LEU A 785 -45.03 16.69 13.02
CA LEU A 785 -44.79 17.91 13.80
C LEU A 785 -45.63 19.08 13.27
N ARG A 786 -46.20 19.85 14.17
CA ARG A 786 -46.91 21.10 13.87
C ARG A 786 -46.16 22.25 14.51
N ASP A 787 -45.52 23.06 13.68
CA ASP A 787 -44.70 24.20 14.12
C ASP A 787 -43.67 23.85 15.17
N GLY A 788 -43.03 22.67 15.00
CA GLY A 788 -42.02 22.14 15.93
C GLY A 788 -42.60 21.55 17.22
N SER A 789 -43.90 21.30 17.30
CA SER A 789 -44.54 20.76 18.49
C SER A 789 -45.23 19.42 18.20
N CYS A 790 -45.37 18.60 19.22
CA CYS A 790 -46.10 17.35 19.19
C CYS A 790 -47.61 17.62 18.97
N PRO A 791 -48.25 17.05 17.94
CA PRO A 791 -49.65 17.28 17.66
C PRO A 791 -50.59 16.67 18.72
N ASP A 792 -50.12 15.67 19.51
CA ASP A 792 -50.93 14.91 20.44
C ASP A 792 -50.91 15.51 21.88
N CYS A 793 -49.81 16.10 22.34
CA CYS A 793 -49.69 16.66 23.67
C CYS A 793 -49.21 18.13 23.69
N GLY A 794 -48.91 18.74 22.55
CA GLY A 794 -48.48 20.15 22.46
C GLY A 794 -47.04 20.45 22.90
N ARG A 795 -46.27 19.43 23.34
CA ARG A 795 -44.91 19.66 23.79
C ARG A 795 -44.04 20.14 22.64
N ALA A 796 -43.31 21.23 22.87
CA ALA A 796 -42.30 21.72 21.91
C ALA A 796 -41.17 20.69 21.82
N ILE A 797 -40.78 20.36 20.60
CA ILE A 797 -39.67 19.45 20.30
C ILE A 797 -38.47 20.29 19.89
N PRO A 798 -37.35 20.16 20.62
CA PRO A 798 -36.12 20.90 20.30
C PRO A 798 -35.62 20.57 18.88
N GLY A 799 -35.27 21.60 18.10
CA GLY A 799 -34.80 21.44 16.72
C GLY A 799 -34.92 22.69 15.86
N VAL A 800 -34.52 22.59 14.61
CA VAL A 800 -34.64 23.66 13.60
C VAL A 800 -35.63 23.18 12.51
N TRP A 801 -36.90 23.57 12.66
CA TRP A 801 -38.00 23.02 11.88
C TRP A 801 -38.43 23.89 10.68
N ARG A 802 -37.93 25.13 10.59
CA ARG A 802 -38.27 26.12 9.55
C ARG A 802 -37.02 26.71 8.89
#